data_a9dc1bc1cc74a0f618917fbcbe18796e
#
_entry.id   a9dc1bc1cc74a0f618917fbcbe18796e
#
_cell.length_a   1.000
_cell.length_b   1.000
_cell.length_c   1.000
_cell.angle_alpha   90.00
_cell.angle_beta   90.00
_cell.angle_gamma   90.00
#
_symmetry.space_group_name_H-M   'P 1'
#
loop_
_entity.id
_entity.type
_entity.pdbx_description
1 polymer ?
#
loop_
_entity_poly.entity_id
_entity_poly.type
_entity_poly.pdbx_seq_one_letter_code
_entity_poly.pdbx_strand_id
1 'polypeptide(L)'
;MTTRTKHLRGLLPACMLFALATRAQNLPDEYRITDDGRRLVAGDQVVEGFYAEDAIKVIRLTFQQNNYWTLLEQSHDTGIPVLASLEYDGEIHDSVGVRIKGETSYSQLPQGSQKVSFDINMDEYVDGQNLLGYESFNLNNGFQDNSVMRDAVYKHLIRPHVPAARACFAQLYINGTNRGHYNLVQDLDGDFIREWWFSNDGARWRAQRPTGGMGGQWGDGTAALNYLGPDTSTYQTYYTLKKSNMDDPWTQLVRTCDKLNNTPIAQLKDTLERYMDIDRCLWHLAAENAMGDDDSYIHKGKSDYGLYFEPETGRMVTQEIDGNSILENQALNWGPFYHADNANYPLLDRVMQVPELRQRYLAHLRHIIATSMQQAAVTALIAQYRSLIDTVVQADPIKLMTWAQYQSGCTALGNACNTRRNNLNNNAEVAGSAPVITNVEHETGSGMGQAPEAYETMHVRTWVTSTNGIHRVMLYWSGTLPGRFSSTEMFDDGAHNDGTAGDGIYGGDIPGLSGGTWVRYYIAAEAGNTAHSVSYAPPGAEHDVWLYQVTPGTSPVYGVVINELMASNSSTVLDNNGQFEDWIEFYNNGPDAVDLQGWYLTDTPFEPTKWQFPGGTVMAPGMYMTVWADEDQSQGSMHANFKLSASGESVLLYDPDTLLVDHVDFAQQITDMGYARVPNGTGPFVTQDPTFAANNDPQGLPDGFSANAFRMYPNPASTQVVLVWDGAEPRTVMINDATGRIVANATINPGSPINVGGFDAGTYTVRTAQGAQRLVVVR
;
A
#
# COMPACT_ATOMS: atom_id res chain seq x y z
N MET A 1 9.24 12.68 -62.45
CA MET A 1 9.64 11.38 -61.91
C MET A 1 9.73 11.55 -60.40
N THR A 2 8.71 11.17 -59.73
CA THR A 2 8.51 11.33 -58.25
C THR A 2 8.83 10.04 -57.57
N THR A 3 9.85 10.05 -56.72
CA THR A 3 10.24 8.91 -55.89
C THR A 3 9.54 9.03 -54.52
N ARG A 4 8.64 8.10 -54.22
CA ARG A 4 7.98 7.94 -52.89
C ARG A 4 8.91 7.24 -51.95
N THR A 5 9.27 7.90 -50.87
CA THR A 5 9.91 7.29 -49.67
C THR A 5 8.84 6.66 -48.77
N LYS A 6 8.93 5.34 -48.56
CA LYS A 6 8.08 4.60 -47.60
C LYS A 6 8.64 4.81 -46.21
N HIS A 7 7.85 5.40 -45.30
CA HIS A 7 8.10 5.35 -43.87
C HIS A 7 7.66 3.98 -43.32
N LEU A 8 8.61 3.20 -42.88
CA LEU A 8 8.35 2.06 -41.97
C LEU A 8 8.03 2.62 -40.58
N ARG A 9 6.78 2.52 -40.17
CA ARG A 9 6.40 2.68 -38.78
C ARG A 9 6.64 1.32 -38.09
N GLY A 10 7.62 1.29 -37.16
CA GLY A 10 7.79 0.17 -36.24
C GLY A 10 6.60 0.11 -35.30
N LEU A 11 5.91 -1.00 -35.26
CA LEU A 11 4.97 -1.36 -34.20
C LEU A 11 5.78 -1.72 -32.97
N LEU A 12 5.74 -0.89 -31.95
CA LEU A 12 6.03 -1.27 -30.56
C LEU A 12 4.82 -2.05 -30.01
N PRO A 13 5.00 -3.12 -29.28
CA PRO A 13 3.89 -3.90 -28.78
C PRO A 13 3.17 -3.15 -27.63
N ALA A 14 1.93 -2.79 -27.86
CA ALA A 14 1.01 -2.19 -26.90
C ALA A 14 0.41 -3.23 -25.92
N CYS A 15 1.23 -4.13 -25.37
CA CYS A 15 0.74 -5.20 -24.48
C CYS A 15 1.12 -5.06 -23.01
N MET A 16 1.75 -3.96 -22.56
CA MET A 16 2.14 -3.82 -21.16
C MET A 16 1.32 -2.84 -20.32
N LEU A 17 0.37 -2.11 -20.89
CA LEU A 17 -0.39 -1.08 -20.16
C LEU A 17 -1.73 -1.53 -19.57
N PHE A 18 -2.23 -2.72 -19.92
CA PHE A 18 -3.53 -3.20 -19.40
C PHE A 18 -3.42 -4.09 -18.13
N ALA A 19 -2.24 -4.59 -17.79
CA ALA A 19 -2.07 -5.44 -16.61
C ALA A 19 -1.81 -4.66 -15.31
N LEU A 20 -1.48 -3.38 -15.39
CA LEU A 20 -1.18 -2.55 -14.21
C LEU A 20 -2.43 -1.91 -13.57
N ALA A 21 -3.47 -1.65 -14.34
CA ALA A 21 -4.69 -0.99 -13.84
C ALA A 21 -5.62 -1.93 -13.04
N THR A 22 -5.52 -3.23 -13.20
CA THR A 22 -6.36 -4.21 -12.48
C THR A 22 -5.75 -4.72 -11.18
N ARG A 23 -4.47 -4.45 -10.92
CA ARG A 23 -3.77 -4.90 -9.70
C ARG A 23 -3.96 -3.99 -8.48
N ALA A 24 -4.36 -2.75 -8.66
CA ALA A 24 -4.50 -1.79 -7.57
C ALA A 24 -5.81 -1.93 -6.76
N GLN A 25 -6.78 -2.73 -7.22
CA GLN A 25 -8.12 -2.78 -6.63
C GLN A 25 -8.29 -3.79 -5.48
N ASN A 26 -7.25 -4.52 -5.09
CA ASN A 26 -7.42 -5.76 -4.35
C ASN A 26 -6.54 -5.88 -3.10
N LEU A 27 -5.83 -4.84 -2.71
CA LEU A 27 -5.12 -4.77 -1.44
C LEU A 27 -6.08 -4.28 -0.35
N PRO A 28 -5.92 -4.73 0.90
CA PRO A 28 -6.55 -4.07 2.04
C PRO A 28 -6.33 -2.56 1.98
N ASP A 29 -7.29 -1.76 2.42
CA ASP A 29 -7.30 -0.28 2.28
C ASP A 29 -6.04 0.38 2.87
N GLU A 30 -5.43 -0.25 3.87
CA GLU A 30 -4.19 0.16 4.50
C GLU A 30 -2.91 -0.09 3.67
N TYR A 31 -3.00 -0.73 2.52
CA TYR A 31 -1.85 -1.05 1.68
C TYR A 31 -2.01 -0.53 0.25
N ARG A 32 -0.91 -0.16 -0.35
CA ARG A 32 -0.82 0.17 -1.77
C ARG A 32 0.42 -0.41 -2.42
N ILE A 33 0.34 -0.68 -3.70
CA ILE A 33 1.49 -1.06 -4.51
C ILE A 33 2.05 0.20 -5.18
N THR A 34 3.37 0.37 -5.17
CA THR A 34 4.03 1.46 -5.91
C THR A 34 3.78 1.34 -7.42
N ASP A 35 3.91 2.46 -8.16
CA ASP A 35 3.59 2.53 -9.60
C ASP A 35 4.38 1.54 -10.46
N ASP A 36 5.56 1.12 -10.02
CA ASP A 36 6.36 0.07 -10.65
C ASP A 36 5.87 -1.36 -10.35
N GLY A 37 4.84 -1.51 -9.52
CA GLY A 37 4.20 -2.78 -9.18
C GLY A 37 5.03 -3.71 -8.30
N ARG A 38 6.07 -3.22 -7.64
CA ARG A 38 7.03 -4.06 -6.92
C ARG A 38 7.00 -3.90 -5.40
N ARG A 39 6.76 -2.69 -4.91
CA ARG A 39 6.78 -2.43 -3.47
C ARG A 39 5.38 -2.32 -2.91
N LEU A 40 5.18 -2.98 -1.78
CA LEU A 40 4.03 -2.81 -0.93
C LEU A 40 4.35 -1.72 0.11
N VAL A 41 3.51 -0.72 0.24
CA VAL A 41 3.67 0.38 1.19
C VAL A 41 2.38 0.62 1.95
N ALA A 42 2.47 1.24 3.12
CA ALA A 42 1.29 1.60 3.92
C ALA A 42 0.38 2.61 3.19
N GLY A 43 -0.90 2.62 3.53
CA GLY A 43 -2.02 3.02 2.70
C GLY A 43 -2.13 4.45 2.24
N ASP A 44 -1.61 5.44 2.94
CA ASP A 44 -1.86 6.83 2.56
C ASP A 44 -1.17 7.22 1.25
N GLN A 45 -1.97 7.74 0.35
CA GLN A 45 -1.47 8.25 -0.92
C GLN A 45 -0.75 9.58 -0.68
N VAL A 46 0.56 9.61 -0.92
CA VAL A 46 1.33 10.85 -0.88
C VAL A 46 0.85 11.78 -1.99
N VAL A 47 0.43 12.98 -1.63
CA VAL A 47 0.03 14.00 -2.61
C VAL A 47 1.28 14.46 -3.37
N GLU A 48 1.31 14.21 -4.68
CA GLU A 48 2.39 14.68 -5.52
C GLU A 48 2.30 16.20 -5.74
N GLY A 49 3.45 16.83 -5.99
CA GLY A 49 3.54 18.22 -6.40
C GLY A 49 4.28 19.13 -5.42
N PHE A 50 4.09 19.01 -4.11
CA PHE A 50 4.78 19.88 -3.16
C PHE A 50 6.30 19.71 -3.20
N TYR A 51 6.78 18.47 -3.31
CA TYR A 51 8.22 18.15 -3.45
C TYR A 51 8.65 17.87 -4.89
N ALA A 52 7.87 18.26 -5.90
CA ALA A 52 8.30 18.12 -7.30
C ALA A 52 9.60 18.88 -7.54
N GLU A 53 10.61 18.20 -8.13
CA GLU A 53 11.97 18.69 -8.29
C GLU A 53 12.18 19.54 -9.56
N ASP A 54 11.10 19.82 -10.30
CA ASP A 54 11.10 20.57 -11.56
C ASP A 54 10.73 22.06 -11.41
N ALA A 55 10.37 22.49 -10.18
CA ALA A 55 9.96 23.85 -9.89
C ALA A 55 10.41 24.34 -8.51
N ILE A 56 10.72 25.62 -8.40
CA ILE A 56 10.96 26.28 -7.11
C ILE A 56 9.64 26.60 -6.43
N LYS A 57 9.51 26.26 -5.17
CA LYS A 57 8.34 26.58 -4.35
C LYS A 57 8.51 27.98 -3.75
N VAL A 58 7.53 28.85 -3.92
CA VAL A 58 7.56 30.19 -3.31
C VAL A 58 6.76 30.16 -2.02
N ILE A 59 7.44 30.26 -0.88
CA ILE A 59 6.83 30.26 0.44
C ILE A 59 6.90 31.67 1.03
N ARG A 60 5.77 32.18 1.52
CA ARG A 60 5.65 33.49 2.16
C ARG A 60 5.12 33.33 3.56
N LEU A 61 5.93 33.73 4.55
CA LEU A 61 5.54 33.77 5.97
C LEU A 61 5.23 35.19 6.37
N THR A 62 4.09 35.37 7.03
CA THR A 62 3.66 36.66 7.59
C THR A 62 3.48 36.55 9.10
N PHE A 63 4.28 37.29 9.84
CA PHE A 63 4.20 37.41 11.29
C PHE A 63 3.54 38.73 11.65
N GLN A 64 2.53 38.67 12.52
CA GLN A 64 1.82 39.86 13.01
C GLN A 64 2.56 40.54 14.20
N GLN A 65 3.45 39.81 14.86
CA GLN A 65 4.22 40.31 16.02
C GLN A 65 5.34 41.22 15.55
N ASN A 66 5.41 42.45 16.09
CA ASN A 66 6.45 43.40 15.75
C ASN A 66 7.87 42.91 16.10
N ASN A 67 7.98 42.04 17.11
CA ASN A 67 9.22 41.45 17.58
C ASN A 67 9.42 39.99 17.12
N TYR A 68 8.78 39.60 16.02
CA TYR A 68 8.76 38.22 15.52
C TYR A 68 10.14 37.59 15.43
N TRP A 69 11.16 38.36 15.00
CA TRP A 69 12.50 37.81 14.86
C TRP A 69 13.11 37.38 16.19
N THR A 70 12.96 38.22 17.25
CA THR A 70 13.40 37.85 18.62
C THR A 70 12.63 36.61 19.13
N LEU A 71 11.32 36.49 18.82
CA LEU A 71 10.55 35.30 19.17
C LEU A 71 11.05 34.06 18.41
N LEU A 72 11.39 34.20 17.13
CA LEU A 72 12.00 33.11 16.35
C LEU A 72 13.36 32.69 16.93
N GLU A 73 14.25 33.64 17.32
CA GLU A 73 15.48 33.29 17.98
C GLU A 73 15.24 32.56 19.30
N GLN A 74 14.27 32.97 20.09
CA GLN A 74 13.88 32.27 21.32
C GLN A 74 13.27 30.89 21.05
N SER A 75 12.59 30.70 19.94
CA SER A 75 11.96 29.42 19.58
C SER A 75 12.98 28.30 19.39
N HIS A 76 14.22 28.64 18.98
CA HIS A 76 15.31 27.68 18.87
C HIS A 76 15.59 26.97 20.21
N ASP A 77 15.71 27.73 21.28
CA ASP A 77 16.10 27.22 22.60
C ASP A 77 14.91 26.67 23.39
N THR A 78 13.74 27.25 23.19
CA THR A 78 12.52 26.84 23.91
C THR A 78 11.75 25.72 23.23
N GLY A 79 11.96 25.51 21.92
CA GLY A 79 11.17 24.59 21.10
C GLY A 79 9.73 25.07 20.82
N ILE A 80 9.34 26.27 21.31
CA ILE A 80 7.96 26.80 21.17
C ILE A 80 7.87 27.54 19.82
N PRO A 81 6.99 27.07 18.89
CA PRO A 81 6.81 27.72 17.60
C PRO A 81 6.20 29.11 17.71
N VAL A 82 6.51 29.97 16.76
CA VAL A 82 5.96 31.31 16.63
C VAL A 82 4.81 31.30 15.63
N LEU A 83 3.68 31.85 16.03
CA LEU A 83 2.47 31.92 15.18
C LEU A 83 2.74 32.83 13.96
N ALA A 84 2.42 32.30 12.77
CA ALA A 84 2.48 33.00 11.48
C ALA A 84 1.32 32.60 10.57
N SER A 85 1.14 33.32 9.45
CA SER A 85 0.38 32.84 8.28
C SER A 85 1.38 32.41 7.20
N LEU A 86 1.04 31.37 6.46
CA LEU A 86 1.80 30.89 5.31
C LEU A 86 0.98 31.07 4.04
N GLU A 87 1.59 31.66 3.00
CA GLU A 87 1.03 31.73 1.65
C GLU A 87 1.85 30.83 0.71
N TYR A 88 1.16 29.95 0.01
CA TYR A 88 1.69 29.11 -1.04
C TYR A 88 0.73 29.05 -2.24
N ASP A 89 1.23 29.30 -3.44
CA ASP A 89 0.47 29.30 -4.70
C ASP A 89 -0.84 30.15 -4.67
N GLY A 90 -0.80 31.24 -3.88
CA GLY A 90 -1.93 32.15 -3.71
C GLY A 90 -2.94 31.73 -2.63
N GLU A 91 -2.80 30.56 -2.03
CA GLU A 91 -3.58 30.13 -0.88
C GLU A 91 -2.91 30.55 0.42
N ILE A 92 -3.70 31.01 1.39
CA ILE A 92 -3.21 31.44 2.71
C ILE A 92 -3.67 30.45 3.76
N HIS A 93 -2.72 29.92 4.49
CA HIS A 93 -2.93 29.09 5.66
C HIS A 93 -2.62 29.93 6.90
N ASP A 94 -3.65 30.26 7.65
CA ASP A 94 -3.50 31.00 8.91
C ASP A 94 -3.10 30.06 10.04
N SER A 95 -2.44 30.63 11.05
CA SER A 95 -2.13 29.93 12.30
C SER A 95 -1.18 28.72 12.12
N VAL A 96 -0.12 28.89 11.33
CA VAL A 96 0.98 27.93 11.26
C VAL A 96 2.05 28.19 12.32
N GLY A 97 2.69 27.12 12.82
CA GLY A 97 3.82 27.19 13.73
C GLY A 97 5.14 27.29 13.00
N VAL A 98 5.97 28.27 13.35
CA VAL A 98 7.29 28.45 12.76
C VAL A 98 8.33 28.53 13.84
N ARG A 99 9.40 27.73 13.76
CA ARG A 99 10.55 27.83 14.67
C ARG A 99 11.88 27.74 13.93
N ILE A 100 12.92 28.30 14.52
CA ILE A 100 14.29 28.09 14.05
C ILE A 100 14.73 26.70 14.49
N LYS A 101 15.41 25.98 13.56
CA LYS A 101 15.95 24.64 13.81
C LYS A 101 17.45 24.58 13.49
N GLY A 102 18.05 23.45 13.84
CA GLY A 102 19.46 23.11 13.60
C GLY A 102 20.35 23.47 14.79
N GLU A 103 21.29 22.60 15.12
CA GLU A 103 22.27 22.80 16.19
C GLU A 103 23.53 23.49 15.64
N THR A 104 24.31 22.80 14.83
CA THR A 104 25.52 23.29 14.21
C THR A 104 25.24 24.39 13.18
N SER A 105 24.21 24.18 12.34
CA SER A 105 23.78 25.12 11.30
C SER A 105 23.16 26.42 11.84
N TYR A 106 22.91 26.51 13.15
CA TYR A 106 22.51 27.73 13.83
C TYR A 106 23.65 28.34 14.64
N SER A 107 24.29 27.54 15.52
CA SER A 107 25.31 28.03 16.45
C SER A 107 26.62 28.51 15.78
N GLN A 108 26.95 28.00 14.61
CA GLN A 108 28.15 28.34 13.85
C GLN A 108 27.92 29.37 12.73
N LEU A 109 26.73 29.94 12.63
CA LEU A 109 26.46 31.00 11.67
C LEU A 109 27.30 32.25 12.01
N PRO A 110 27.71 33.05 11.00
CA PRO A 110 28.27 34.36 11.23
C PRO A 110 27.38 35.21 12.13
N GLN A 111 27.99 35.94 13.06
CA GLN A 111 27.24 36.78 14.00
C GLN A 111 26.31 37.74 13.25
N GLY A 112 25.04 37.73 13.63
CA GLY A 112 24.00 38.56 13.02
C GLY A 112 23.45 38.00 11.69
N SER A 113 23.86 36.81 11.28
CA SER A 113 23.28 36.16 10.11
C SER A 113 21.82 35.80 10.34
N GLN A 114 20.97 36.13 9.37
CA GLN A 114 19.56 35.75 9.36
C GLN A 114 19.28 34.55 8.41
N LYS A 115 20.31 33.90 7.88
CA LYS A 115 20.19 32.70 7.06
C LYS A 115 20.09 31.45 7.96
N VAL A 116 19.01 31.32 8.68
CA VAL A 116 18.72 30.20 9.60
C VAL A 116 17.84 29.18 8.92
N SER A 117 17.85 27.94 9.41
CA SER A 117 16.88 26.92 8.99
C SER A 117 15.59 27.04 9.79
N PHE A 118 14.46 26.71 9.14
CA PHE A 118 13.14 26.74 9.76
C PHE A 118 12.51 25.37 9.74
N ASP A 119 11.72 25.11 10.77
CA ASP A 119 10.75 24.06 10.89
C ASP A 119 9.36 24.71 10.81
N ILE A 120 8.53 24.23 9.89
CA ILE A 120 7.18 24.73 9.65
C ILE A 120 6.21 23.62 10.02
N ASN A 121 5.34 23.90 10.97
CA ASN A 121 4.28 22.99 11.39
C ASN A 121 2.92 23.62 11.04
N MET A 122 2.21 22.98 10.12
CA MET A 122 0.89 23.44 9.68
C MET A 122 -0.17 23.12 10.72
N ASP A 123 -0.02 22.03 11.44
CA ASP A 123 -0.97 21.46 12.41
C ASP A 123 -0.82 22.04 13.84
N GLU A 124 0.18 22.85 14.11
CA GLU A 124 0.53 23.34 15.46
C GLU A 124 -0.61 24.04 16.20
N TYR A 125 -1.42 24.83 15.50
CA TYR A 125 -2.50 25.64 16.10
C TYR A 125 -3.89 25.30 15.56
N VAL A 126 -3.97 24.56 14.47
CA VAL A 126 -5.21 24.13 13.82
C VAL A 126 -5.09 22.66 13.49
N ASP A 127 -5.72 21.83 14.30
CA ASP A 127 -5.69 20.36 14.19
C ASP A 127 -6.10 19.89 12.79
N GLY A 128 -5.26 19.02 12.17
CA GLY A 128 -5.44 18.49 10.83
C GLY A 128 -5.14 19.49 9.68
N GLN A 129 -4.63 20.71 9.98
CA GLN A 129 -4.20 21.61 8.92
C GLN A 129 -2.94 21.09 8.24
N ASN A 130 -2.93 21.05 6.92
CA ASN A 130 -1.81 20.56 6.13
C ASN A 130 -1.60 21.40 4.87
N LEU A 131 -0.43 21.26 4.25
CA LEU A 131 -0.11 21.83 2.95
C LEU A 131 0.07 20.68 1.95
N LEU A 132 -0.91 20.49 1.06
CA LEU A 132 -0.90 19.41 0.06
C LEU A 132 -0.65 18.02 0.70
N GLY A 133 -1.29 17.75 1.86
CA GLY A 133 -1.18 16.49 2.59
C GLY A 133 -0.03 16.41 3.59
N TYR A 134 0.82 17.41 3.72
CA TYR A 134 1.94 17.45 4.68
C TYR A 134 1.63 18.35 5.87
N GLU A 135 1.69 17.81 7.07
CA GLU A 135 1.46 18.55 8.34
C GLU A 135 2.69 19.36 8.75
N SER A 136 3.89 18.90 8.34
CA SER A 136 5.13 19.61 8.65
C SER A 136 6.18 19.48 7.54
N PHE A 137 7.08 20.45 7.46
CA PHE A 137 8.22 20.45 6.56
C PHE A 137 9.34 21.39 7.00
N ASN A 138 10.54 21.18 6.45
CA ASN A 138 11.74 21.89 6.80
C ASN A 138 12.25 22.79 5.68
N LEU A 139 12.76 23.96 6.04
CA LEU A 139 13.52 24.87 5.16
C LEU A 139 14.96 24.93 5.62
N ASN A 140 15.84 24.14 5.00
CA ASN A 140 17.26 24.04 5.37
C ASN A 140 18.06 25.13 4.65
N ASN A 141 18.95 25.81 5.41
CA ASN A 141 19.68 27.00 4.96
C ASN A 141 20.91 26.72 4.07
N GLY A 142 21.27 25.44 3.87
CA GLY A 142 22.48 25.05 3.11
C GLY A 142 23.78 25.42 3.81
N PHE A 143 23.82 25.42 5.15
CA PHE A 143 25.04 25.72 5.93
C PHE A 143 26.17 24.75 5.57
N GLN A 144 27.40 25.27 5.38
CA GLN A 144 28.60 24.54 4.94
C GLN A 144 28.51 23.84 3.58
N ASP A 145 27.45 24.07 2.82
CA ASP A 145 27.31 23.59 1.44
C ASP A 145 27.41 24.74 0.44
N ASN A 146 28.54 24.87 -0.21
CA ASN A 146 28.71 25.88 -1.24
C ASN A 146 27.83 25.64 -2.46
N SER A 147 27.37 24.40 -2.70
CA SER A 147 26.45 24.10 -3.80
C SER A 147 25.00 24.42 -3.48
N VAL A 148 24.64 24.54 -2.19
CA VAL A 148 23.29 24.68 -1.61
C VAL A 148 22.25 23.66 -2.13
N MET A 149 22.71 22.56 -2.71
CA MET A 149 21.87 21.50 -3.25
C MET A 149 22.30 20.09 -2.81
N ARG A 150 23.33 19.97 -1.96
CA ARG A 150 23.93 18.68 -1.57
C ARG A 150 22.87 17.75 -0.95
N ASP A 151 22.07 18.26 -0.02
CA ASP A 151 21.00 17.52 0.65
C ASP A 151 19.92 17.04 -0.36
N ALA A 152 19.49 17.90 -1.27
CA ALA A 152 18.53 17.52 -2.32
C ALA A 152 19.12 16.48 -3.28
N VAL A 153 20.39 16.64 -3.70
CA VAL A 153 21.08 15.65 -4.56
C VAL A 153 21.20 14.32 -3.83
N TYR A 154 21.58 14.33 -2.55
CA TYR A 154 21.67 13.11 -1.75
C TYR A 154 20.35 12.35 -1.72
N LYS A 155 19.29 13.00 -1.28
CA LYS A 155 17.95 12.40 -1.17
C LYS A 155 17.44 11.88 -2.50
N HIS A 156 17.64 12.61 -3.59
CA HIS A 156 17.31 12.13 -4.94
C HIS A 156 18.06 10.83 -5.29
N LEU A 157 19.35 10.76 -5.00
CA LEU A 157 20.19 9.63 -5.39
C LEU A 157 19.92 8.36 -4.55
N ILE A 158 19.58 8.51 -3.26
CA ILE A 158 19.39 7.37 -2.37
C ILE A 158 17.94 6.91 -2.26
N ARG A 159 16.95 7.79 -2.47
CA ARG A 159 15.54 7.48 -2.34
C ARG A 159 15.04 6.30 -3.18
N PRO A 160 15.58 5.99 -4.38
CA PRO A 160 15.27 4.76 -5.09
C PRO A 160 15.67 3.47 -4.35
N HIS A 161 16.49 3.56 -3.29
CA HIS A 161 17.08 2.41 -2.61
C HIS A 161 16.69 2.29 -1.13
N VAL A 162 16.52 3.43 -0.46
CA VAL A 162 16.27 3.49 0.99
C VAL A 162 15.15 4.47 1.31
N PRO A 163 14.45 4.27 2.46
CA PRO A 163 13.58 5.29 2.99
C PRO A 163 14.37 6.59 3.24
N ALA A 164 14.06 7.61 2.46
CA ALA A 164 14.66 8.93 2.57
C ALA A 164 13.60 10.02 2.35
N ALA A 165 13.76 11.14 3.05
CA ALA A 165 12.89 12.30 2.90
C ALA A 165 12.86 12.79 1.45
N ARG A 166 11.75 13.40 1.03
CA ARG A 166 11.67 14.16 -0.22
C ARG A 166 12.38 15.49 -0.05
N ALA A 167 13.02 15.99 -1.08
CA ALA A 167 13.67 17.30 -1.07
C ALA A 167 13.55 17.99 -2.43
N CYS A 168 13.33 19.30 -2.39
CA CYS A 168 13.37 20.18 -3.55
C CYS A 168 13.82 21.59 -3.10
N PHE A 169 13.44 22.63 -3.81
CA PHE A 169 13.95 23.98 -3.54
C PHE A 169 12.82 24.98 -3.31
N ALA A 170 13.04 25.88 -2.35
CA ALA A 170 12.14 26.96 -2.06
C ALA A 170 12.82 28.35 -2.11
N GLN A 171 12.05 29.36 -2.46
CA GLN A 171 12.35 30.76 -2.24
C GLN A 171 11.48 31.27 -1.10
N LEU A 172 12.09 31.72 -0.02
CA LEU A 172 11.40 32.18 1.17
C LEU A 172 11.27 33.69 1.22
N TYR A 173 10.07 34.17 1.57
CA TYR A 173 9.81 35.57 1.95
C TYR A 173 9.27 35.60 3.38
N ILE A 174 9.75 36.58 4.18
CA ILE A 174 9.23 36.84 5.52
C ILE A 174 8.80 38.30 5.58
N ASN A 175 7.53 38.55 5.90
CA ASN A 175 6.94 39.90 5.92
C ASN A 175 7.27 40.71 4.65
N GLY A 176 7.15 40.07 3.49
CA GLY A 176 7.47 40.65 2.18
C GLY A 176 8.98 40.76 1.85
N THR A 177 9.89 40.49 2.80
CA THR A 177 11.33 40.55 2.57
C THR A 177 11.84 39.22 2.03
N ASN A 178 12.57 39.27 0.91
CA ASN A 178 13.22 38.10 0.32
C ASN A 178 14.31 37.55 1.26
N ARG A 179 14.21 36.29 1.61
CA ARG A 179 15.18 35.52 2.42
C ARG A 179 16.02 34.56 1.58
N GLY A 180 15.80 34.54 0.27
CA GLY A 180 16.57 33.78 -0.69
C GLY A 180 16.23 32.31 -0.78
N HIS A 181 17.21 31.52 -1.15
CA HIS A 181 17.12 30.11 -1.45
C HIS A 181 17.15 29.24 -0.17
N TYR A 182 16.31 28.18 -0.15
CA TYR A 182 16.30 27.11 0.87
C TYR A 182 16.11 25.75 0.23
N ASN A 183 16.68 24.70 0.81
CA ASN A 183 16.25 23.34 0.53
C ASN A 183 14.95 23.08 1.31
N LEU A 184 13.90 22.75 0.58
CA LEU A 184 12.62 22.33 1.14
C LEU A 184 12.68 20.81 1.33
N VAL A 185 12.60 20.36 2.57
CA VAL A 185 12.82 18.95 2.95
C VAL A 185 11.63 18.44 3.75
N GLN A 186 11.12 17.26 3.38
CA GLN A 186 10.07 16.55 4.12
C GLN A 186 10.51 16.30 5.56
N ASP A 187 9.59 16.49 6.50
CA ASP A 187 9.85 16.06 7.88
C ASP A 187 9.77 14.54 8.00
N LEU A 188 10.51 13.99 8.96
CA LEU A 188 10.50 12.55 9.24
C LEU A 188 9.40 12.23 10.27
N ASP A 189 8.18 12.54 9.95
CA ASP A 189 6.98 12.41 10.78
C ASP A 189 6.17 11.14 10.50
N GLY A 190 4.88 11.15 10.82
CA GLY A 190 3.95 10.06 10.56
C GLY A 190 3.72 9.82 9.07
N ASP A 191 3.68 10.90 8.27
CA ASP A 191 3.47 10.82 6.82
C ASP A 191 4.65 10.15 6.13
N PHE A 192 5.88 10.53 6.55
CA PHE A 192 7.08 9.86 6.06
C PHE A 192 7.07 8.35 6.40
N ILE A 193 6.66 7.97 7.62
CA ILE A 193 6.61 6.56 8.01
C ILE A 193 5.58 5.80 7.15
N ARG A 194 4.36 6.34 6.97
CA ARG A 194 3.33 5.73 6.13
C ARG A 194 3.73 5.57 4.66
N GLU A 195 4.66 6.38 4.19
CA GLU A 195 5.20 6.27 2.84
C GLU A 195 6.07 5.01 2.62
N TRP A 196 6.65 4.46 3.68
CA TRP A 196 7.68 3.43 3.59
C TRP A 196 7.42 2.15 4.38
N TRP A 197 6.55 2.16 5.37
CA TRP A 197 6.26 1.03 6.24
C TRP A 197 4.77 0.71 6.28
N PHE A 198 4.44 -0.47 6.80
CA PHE A 198 3.07 -0.96 6.84
C PHE A 198 2.17 -0.16 7.79
N SER A 199 2.73 0.41 8.85
CA SER A 199 2.00 1.32 9.74
C SER A 199 2.91 2.39 10.33
N ASN A 200 2.32 3.43 10.91
CA ASN A 200 2.99 4.45 11.70
C ASN A 200 2.74 4.30 13.22
N ASP A 201 2.20 3.16 13.67
CA ASP A 201 1.85 2.88 15.05
C ASP A 201 3.05 2.48 15.92
N GLY A 202 4.18 2.30 15.32
CA GLY A 202 5.42 1.94 15.99
C GLY A 202 6.06 3.04 16.81
N ALA A 203 7.31 2.83 17.14
CA ALA A 203 8.12 3.77 17.89
C ALA A 203 9.29 4.28 17.04
N ARG A 204 9.57 5.58 17.13
CA ARG A 204 10.66 6.25 16.44
C ARG A 204 11.67 6.85 17.40
N TRP A 205 12.94 6.60 17.16
CA TRP A 205 14.03 7.24 17.90
C TRP A 205 14.99 7.93 16.96
N ARG A 206 15.63 8.98 17.46
CA ARG A 206 16.82 9.56 16.86
C ARG A 206 18.01 9.22 17.72
N ALA A 207 19.08 8.74 17.12
CA ALA A 207 20.38 8.63 17.76
C ALA A 207 20.94 10.01 18.06
N GLN A 208 21.49 10.19 19.26
CA GLN A 208 22.00 11.50 19.70
C GLN A 208 23.34 11.34 20.42
N ARG A 209 24.07 12.44 20.49
CA ARG A 209 25.27 12.55 21.31
C ARG A 209 24.89 12.89 22.74
N PRO A 210 25.56 12.32 23.75
CA PRO A 210 25.37 12.73 25.12
C PRO A 210 25.67 14.22 25.29
N THR A 211 24.78 14.96 25.94
CA THR A 211 24.99 16.36 26.29
C THR A 211 26.07 16.46 27.40
N GLY A 212 27.14 17.20 27.19
CA GLY A 212 28.18 17.48 28.21
C GLY A 212 29.57 16.90 27.95
N GLY A 213 29.80 16.29 26.79
CA GLY A 213 31.14 15.89 26.36
C GLY A 213 32.05 17.12 26.10
N MET A 214 33.17 17.21 26.78
CA MET A 214 34.16 18.29 26.55
C MET A 214 34.62 18.29 25.09
N GLY A 215 34.41 19.40 24.44
CA GLY A 215 34.94 19.87 23.17
C GLY A 215 35.68 18.91 22.27
N GLY A 216 35.08 18.56 21.13
CA GLY A 216 35.81 18.07 19.97
C GLY A 216 35.97 16.56 19.80
N GLN A 217 35.49 15.72 20.69
CA GLN A 217 35.37 14.28 20.44
C GLN A 217 33.96 13.92 20.01
N TRP A 218 33.84 13.39 18.83
CA TRP A 218 32.61 12.95 18.21
C TRP A 218 32.14 11.64 18.87
N GLY A 219 31.35 11.77 19.96
CA GLY A 219 30.68 10.66 20.62
C GLY A 219 31.59 9.61 21.28
N ASP A 220 31.05 8.88 22.22
CA ASP A 220 31.73 7.75 22.88
C ASP A 220 31.49 6.40 22.20
N GLY A 221 30.65 6.38 21.14
CA GLY A 221 30.34 5.19 20.37
C GLY A 221 29.15 4.37 20.85
N THR A 222 28.41 4.83 21.84
CA THR A 222 27.34 4.02 22.43
C THR A 222 25.97 4.19 21.77
N ALA A 223 25.76 5.19 20.93
CA ALA A 223 24.56 5.33 20.12
C ALA A 223 24.53 4.41 18.89
N ALA A 224 25.45 3.48 18.71
CA ALA A 224 25.57 2.60 17.55
C ALA A 224 24.85 1.26 17.72
N LEU A 225 23.75 1.19 18.45
CA LEU A 225 23.05 -0.06 18.82
C LEU A 225 23.91 -0.99 19.70
N ASN A 226 24.81 -0.42 20.51
CA ASN A 226 25.56 -1.16 21.49
C ASN A 226 24.62 -1.67 22.59
N TYR A 227 24.85 -2.89 23.09
CA TYR A 227 24.13 -3.39 24.24
C TYR A 227 24.70 -2.81 25.54
N LEU A 228 23.91 -1.99 26.24
CA LEU A 228 24.29 -1.27 27.45
C LEU A 228 23.72 -1.89 28.74
N GLY A 229 23.28 -3.15 28.66
CA GLY A 229 22.58 -3.84 29.73
C GLY A 229 21.04 -3.77 29.59
N PRO A 230 20.30 -4.37 30.54
CA PRO A 230 18.85 -4.47 30.46
C PRO A 230 18.09 -3.22 30.91
N ASP A 231 18.79 -2.23 31.52
CA ASP A 231 18.16 -1.01 32.01
C ASP A 231 17.88 -0.03 30.85
N THR A 232 16.60 0.16 30.57
CA THR A 232 16.12 1.03 29.49
C THR A 232 16.52 2.49 29.67
N SER A 233 16.67 2.95 30.91
CA SER A 233 17.04 4.34 31.21
C SER A 233 18.44 4.72 30.69
N THR A 234 19.36 3.76 30.60
CA THR A 234 20.70 3.96 30.06
C THR A 234 20.67 4.38 28.59
N TYR A 235 19.72 3.84 27.81
CA TYR A 235 19.60 4.14 26.39
C TYR A 235 19.06 5.54 26.11
N GLN A 236 18.31 6.14 27.04
CA GLN A 236 17.75 7.48 26.92
C GLN A 236 18.85 8.59 26.86
N THR A 237 20.07 8.27 27.26
CA THR A 237 21.22 9.14 27.09
C THR A 237 21.66 9.25 25.62
N TYR A 238 21.45 8.19 24.85
CA TYR A 238 21.95 8.03 23.47
C TYR A 238 20.87 8.06 22.41
N TYR A 239 19.60 7.94 22.81
CA TYR A 239 18.46 7.94 21.91
C TYR A 239 17.35 8.84 22.44
N THR A 240 16.79 9.68 21.58
CA THR A 240 15.58 10.44 21.87
C THR A 240 14.39 9.75 21.24
N LEU A 241 13.43 9.34 22.06
CA LEU A 241 12.13 8.86 21.57
C LEU A 241 11.36 10.05 20.96
N LYS A 242 11.08 10.00 19.66
CA LYS A 242 10.37 11.05 18.92
C LYS A 242 8.86 10.89 18.96
N LYS A 243 8.38 9.67 18.79
CA LYS A 243 6.98 9.30 18.88
C LYS A 243 6.84 7.80 19.18
N SER A 244 5.78 7.44 19.85
CA SER A 244 5.39 6.03 20.04
C SER A 244 3.91 5.94 20.35
N ASN A 245 3.23 4.97 19.72
CA ASN A 245 1.89 4.51 20.10
C ASN A 245 1.97 3.22 20.94
N MET A 246 3.17 2.74 21.25
CA MET A 246 3.43 1.51 22.01
C MET A 246 3.53 1.80 23.51
N ASP A 247 3.05 0.89 24.34
CA ASP A 247 3.12 0.99 25.83
C ASP A 247 4.58 0.94 26.34
N ASP A 248 5.43 0.10 25.73
CA ASP A 248 6.84 -0.06 26.13
C ASP A 248 7.79 -0.12 24.93
N PRO A 249 8.09 1.03 24.30
CA PRO A 249 8.98 1.07 23.17
C PRO A 249 10.45 0.77 23.53
N TRP A 250 10.89 1.16 24.72
CA TRP A 250 12.30 1.04 25.11
C TRP A 250 12.78 -0.39 25.23
N THR A 251 11.93 -1.30 25.72
CA THR A 251 12.24 -2.72 25.77
C THR A 251 12.53 -3.30 24.40
N GLN A 252 11.88 -2.82 23.33
CA GLN A 252 12.16 -3.28 21.98
C GLN A 252 13.55 -2.84 21.49
N LEU A 253 13.94 -1.60 21.81
CA LEU A 253 15.29 -1.11 21.50
C LEU A 253 16.37 -1.91 22.24
N VAL A 254 16.21 -2.10 23.56
CA VAL A 254 17.14 -2.92 24.38
C VAL A 254 17.25 -4.34 23.83
N ARG A 255 16.13 -4.97 23.52
CA ARG A 255 16.06 -6.32 22.94
C ARG A 255 16.79 -6.41 21.61
N THR A 256 16.60 -5.43 20.73
CA THR A 256 17.31 -5.37 19.45
C THR A 256 18.83 -5.26 19.66
N CYS A 257 19.26 -4.37 20.55
CA CYS A 257 20.67 -4.25 20.91
C CYS A 257 21.24 -5.54 21.52
N ASP A 258 20.49 -6.21 22.42
CA ASP A 258 20.90 -7.50 22.97
C ASP A 258 21.13 -8.55 21.88
N LYS A 259 20.15 -8.70 20.97
CA LYS A 259 20.24 -9.68 19.88
C LYS A 259 21.38 -9.39 18.92
N LEU A 260 21.58 -8.13 18.57
CA LEU A 260 22.69 -7.71 17.71
C LEU A 260 24.05 -8.01 18.36
N ASN A 261 24.22 -7.71 19.66
CA ASN A 261 25.54 -7.78 20.29
C ASN A 261 25.89 -9.13 20.88
N ASN A 262 24.91 -9.90 21.38
CA ASN A 262 25.18 -11.09 22.20
C ASN A 262 24.89 -12.42 21.47
N THR A 263 24.23 -12.41 20.31
CA THR A 263 24.01 -13.62 19.52
C THR A 263 25.32 -14.13 18.90
N PRO A 264 25.67 -15.42 19.00
CA PRO A 264 26.83 -15.97 18.30
C PRO A 264 26.77 -15.73 16.78
N ILE A 265 27.89 -15.47 16.14
CA ILE A 265 27.96 -15.15 14.69
C ILE A 265 27.26 -16.20 13.83
N ALA A 266 27.44 -17.49 14.13
CA ALA A 266 26.82 -18.59 13.38
C ALA A 266 25.27 -18.60 13.42
N GLN A 267 24.64 -17.87 14.39
CA GLN A 267 23.20 -17.79 14.55
C GLN A 267 22.69 -16.35 14.29
N LEU A 268 23.61 -15.44 13.98
CA LEU A 268 23.32 -14.01 13.96
C LEU A 268 22.31 -13.65 12.86
N LYS A 269 22.48 -14.18 11.64
CA LYS A 269 21.56 -13.93 10.52
C LYS A 269 20.11 -14.29 10.89
N ASP A 270 19.86 -15.56 11.26
CA ASP A 270 18.52 -16.05 11.59
C ASP A 270 17.89 -15.31 12.78
N THR A 271 18.74 -14.86 13.72
CA THR A 271 18.29 -14.06 14.85
C THR A 271 17.91 -12.65 14.38
N LEU A 272 18.79 -11.98 13.65
CA LEU A 272 18.53 -10.59 13.21
C LEU A 272 17.30 -10.50 12.31
N GLU A 273 17.08 -11.43 11.42
CA GLU A 273 15.87 -11.46 10.57
C GLU A 273 14.55 -11.49 11.37
N ARG A 274 14.59 -11.82 12.67
CA ARG A 274 13.42 -11.80 13.55
C ARG A 274 13.24 -10.49 14.31
N TYR A 275 14.31 -9.74 14.54
CA TYR A 275 14.32 -8.56 15.38
C TYR A 275 14.66 -7.27 14.65
N MET A 276 15.23 -7.40 13.46
CA MET A 276 15.60 -6.29 12.59
C MET A 276 15.16 -6.55 11.16
N ASP A 277 14.74 -5.52 10.48
CA ASP A 277 14.69 -5.56 9.03
C ASP A 277 16.13 -5.40 8.50
N ILE A 278 16.86 -6.51 8.57
CA ILE A 278 18.31 -6.47 8.32
C ILE A 278 18.63 -6.08 6.88
N ASP A 279 17.76 -6.41 5.93
CA ASP A 279 17.97 -6.01 4.55
C ASP A 279 17.88 -4.50 4.36
N ARG A 280 16.87 -3.84 4.93
CA ARG A 280 16.79 -2.36 4.94
C ARG A 280 17.95 -1.72 5.67
N CYS A 281 18.40 -2.32 6.78
CA CYS A 281 19.59 -1.84 7.48
C CYS A 281 20.84 -1.94 6.59
N LEU A 282 21.00 -3.01 5.80
CA LEU A 282 22.12 -3.16 4.86
C LEU A 282 22.02 -2.18 3.69
N TRP A 283 20.84 -1.90 3.17
CA TRP A 283 20.62 -0.85 2.19
C TRP A 283 21.01 0.53 2.73
N HIS A 284 20.60 0.86 3.95
CA HIS A 284 20.95 2.11 4.61
C HIS A 284 22.47 2.24 4.76
N LEU A 285 23.15 1.24 5.32
CA LEU A 285 24.60 1.23 5.43
C LEU A 285 25.32 1.34 4.09
N ALA A 286 24.76 0.71 3.04
CA ALA A 286 25.30 0.80 1.68
C ALA A 286 25.14 2.21 1.10
N ALA A 287 24.01 2.87 1.34
CA ALA A 287 23.76 4.25 0.91
C ALA A 287 24.68 5.25 1.61
N GLU A 288 24.79 5.18 2.96
CA GLU A 288 25.71 6.02 3.73
C GLU A 288 27.17 5.84 3.27
N ASN A 289 27.60 4.60 3.09
CA ASN A 289 28.95 4.33 2.60
C ASN A 289 29.13 4.80 1.16
N ALA A 290 28.19 4.51 0.26
CA ALA A 290 28.28 4.93 -1.14
C ALA A 290 28.43 6.44 -1.27
N MET A 291 27.65 7.20 -0.51
CA MET A 291 27.67 8.66 -0.55
C MET A 291 28.73 9.27 0.37
N GLY A 292 29.43 8.45 1.17
CA GLY A 292 30.43 8.93 2.11
C GLY A 292 29.83 9.95 3.07
N ASP A 293 28.73 9.57 3.71
CA ASP A 293 28.09 10.40 4.71
C ASP A 293 28.88 10.33 6.02
N ASP A 294 29.51 11.43 6.40
CA ASP A 294 30.38 11.45 7.57
C ASP A 294 29.66 11.84 8.87
N ASP A 295 28.37 12.24 8.78
CA ASP A 295 27.54 12.57 9.93
C ASP A 295 26.38 11.57 10.06
N SER A 296 26.70 10.29 10.21
CA SER A 296 25.77 9.18 10.11
C SER A 296 26.14 8.05 11.07
N TYR A 297 25.47 6.88 10.95
CA TYR A 297 25.82 5.68 11.71
C TYR A 297 27.29 5.29 11.55
N ILE A 298 27.84 5.39 10.33
CA ILE A 298 29.17 4.84 10.02
C ILE A 298 30.36 5.70 10.49
N HIS A 299 30.11 6.96 10.92
CA HIS A 299 31.19 7.86 11.37
C HIS A 299 30.73 8.79 12.49
N LYS A 300 31.13 10.01 12.54
CA LYS A 300 30.87 11.18 13.42
C LYS A 300 29.95 10.93 14.64
N GLY A 301 30.41 10.13 15.59
CA GLY A 301 29.76 9.97 16.88
C GLY A 301 28.51 9.10 16.83
N LYS A 302 28.22 8.49 15.69
CA LYS A 302 27.07 7.58 15.52
C LYS A 302 25.77 8.26 15.91
N SER A 303 25.58 9.43 15.39
CA SER A 303 24.37 10.24 15.51
C SER A 303 23.80 10.54 14.12
N ASP A 304 22.72 11.30 14.07
CA ASP A 304 22.04 11.68 12.83
C ASP A 304 21.58 10.52 11.97
N TYR A 305 21.27 9.38 12.61
CA TYR A 305 20.43 8.34 12.04
C TYR A 305 19.23 8.09 12.94
N GLY A 306 18.16 7.56 12.34
CA GLY A 306 16.93 7.22 13.02
C GLY A 306 16.75 5.72 13.19
N LEU A 307 15.81 5.37 14.06
CA LEU A 307 15.32 4.01 14.25
C LEU A 307 13.80 4.04 14.20
N TYR A 308 13.22 3.04 13.55
CA TYR A 308 11.80 2.76 13.60
C TYR A 308 11.58 1.29 13.98
N PHE A 309 10.70 1.05 14.93
CA PHE A 309 10.20 -0.29 15.25
C PHE A 309 8.80 -0.44 14.65
N GLU A 310 8.66 -1.39 13.74
CA GLU A 310 7.41 -1.69 13.06
C GLU A 310 6.65 -2.81 13.79
N PRO A 311 5.48 -2.53 14.37
CA PRO A 311 4.74 -3.51 15.17
C PRO A 311 4.29 -4.72 14.35
N GLU A 312 3.87 -4.54 13.12
CA GLU A 312 3.34 -5.57 12.22
C GLU A 312 4.36 -6.67 11.94
N THR A 313 5.63 -6.29 11.84
CA THR A 313 6.73 -7.24 11.63
C THR A 313 7.48 -7.60 12.90
N GLY A 314 7.33 -6.80 13.96
CA GLY A 314 8.09 -6.91 15.20
C GLY A 314 9.58 -6.60 15.04
N ARG A 315 9.96 -5.82 14.00
CA ARG A 315 11.36 -5.59 13.61
C ARG A 315 11.76 -4.12 13.71
N MET A 316 13.02 -3.91 14.09
CA MET A 316 13.68 -2.62 14.11
C MET A 316 14.35 -2.35 12.77
N VAL A 317 14.31 -1.10 12.31
CA VAL A 317 15.03 -0.65 11.11
C VAL A 317 15.79 0.63 11.39
N THR A 318 16.93 0.80 10.75
CA THR A 318 17.67 2.08 10.71
C THR A 318 17.16 2.93 9.54
N GLN A 319 17.13 4.23 9.71
CA GLN A 319 16.67 5.17 8.68
C GLN A 319 17.58 6.38 8.56
N GLU A 320 17.64 6.92 7.35
CA GLU A 320 18.35 8.16 7.01
C GLU A 320 17.66 9.37 7.64
N ILE A 321 18.45 10.37 8.07
CA ILE A 321 17.94 11.64 8.59
C ILE A 321 18.42 12.83 7.76
N ASP A 322 19.75 13.00 7.58
CA ASP A 322 20.34 14.22 7.03
C ASP A 322 21.51 13.89 6.09
N GLY A 323 21.52 14.48 4.91
CA GLY A 323 22.54 14.29 3.89
C GLY A 323 23.43 15.54 3.64
N ASN A 324 23.49 16.45 4.58
CA ASN A 324 24.26 17.70 4.41
C ASN A 324 25.79 17.50 4.41
N SER A 325 26.26 16.37 4.95
CA SER A 325 27.68 16.04 5.14
C SER A 325 28.22 14.97 4.17
N ILE A 326 27.50 14.65 3.09
CA ILE A 326 27.96 13.66 2.11
C ILE A 326 29.13 14.16 1.26
N LEU A 327 29.89 13.20 0.73
CA LEU A 327 30.97 13.43 -0.26
C LEU A 327 32.03 14.43 0.21
N GLU A 328 32.27 14.49 1.50
CA GLU A 328 33.36 15.32 2.09
C GLU A 328 34.72 14.69 1.80
N ASN A 329 35.77 15.55 1.75
CA ASN A 329 37.09 15.16 1.24
C ASN A 329 37.65 13.87 1.88
N GLN A 330 37.48 13.67 3.17
CA GLN A 330 37.99 12.49 3.88
C GLN A 330 37.20 11.22 3.50
N ALA A 331 35.88 11.34 3.38
CA ALA A 331 34.98 10.22 3.09
C ALA A 331 35.12 9.67 1.66
N LEU A 332 35.68 10.47 0.73
CA LEU A 332 35.93 10.03 -0.64
C LEU A 332 36.81 8.79 -0.73
N ASN A 333 37.70 8.59 0.27
CA ASN A 333 38.68 7.51 0.30
C ASN A 333 38.30 6.36 1.23
N TRP A 334 37.15 6.36 1.88
CA TRP A 334 36.73 5.25 2.74
C TRP A 334 36.55 3.96 1.90
N GLY A 335 37.00 2.84 2.47
CA GLY A 335 36.69 1.53 1.90
C GLY A 335 35.20 1.16 2.05
N PRO A 336 34.71 0.15 1.32
CA PRO A 336 33.32 -0.29 1.46
C PRO A 336 33.00 -0.87 2.85
N PHE A 337 34.02 -1.24 3.61
CA PHE A 337 33.90 -1.81 4.96
C PHE A 337 34.52 -0.88 6.04
N TYR A 338 34.35 0.42 5.83
CA TYR A 338 34.84 1.40 6.79
C TYR A 338 34.19 1.16 8.14
N HIS A 339 34.97 0.99 9.20
CA HIS A 339 34.60 0.60 10.56
C HIS A 339 33.96 -0.82 10.72
N ALA A 340 33.98 -1.67 9.73
CA ALA A 340 33.46 -3.04 9.87
C ALA A 340 34.32 -3.97 10.72
N ASP A 341 35.47 -3.53 11.16
CA ASP A 341 36.39 -4.22 12.11
C ASP A 341 36.42 -3.52 13.48
N ASN A 342 35.49 -2.63 13.75
CA ASN A 342 35.42 -1.86 14.97
C ASN A 342 34.19 -2.25 15.81
N ALA A 343 34.42 -2.92 16.93
CA ALA A 343 33.37 -3.39 17.86
C ALA A 343 32.45 -2.28 18.38
N ASN A 344 32.86 -1.00 18.29
CA ASN A 344 32.00 0.14 18.60
C ASN A 344 30.91 0.39 17.54
N TYR A 345 30.91 -0.34 16.41
CA TYR A 345 29.91 -0.28 15.35
C TYR A 345 29.28 -1.67 15.13
N PRO A 346 28.53 -2.20 16.10
CA PRO A 346 28.10 -3.60 16.08
C PRO A 346 27.24 -3.96 14.85
N LEU A 347 26.47 -3.04 14.30
CA LEU A 347 25.71 -3.30 13.06
C LEU A 347 26.62 -3.46 11.84
N LEU A 348 27.81 -2.87 11.83
CA LEU A 348 28.84 -3.10 10.80
C LEU A 348 29.72 -4.29 11.17
N ASP A 349 30.41 -4.23 12.32
CA ASP A 349 31.38 -5.23 12.72
C ASP A 349 30.79 -6.65 12.72
N ARG A 350 29.69 -6.85 13.43
CA ARG A 350 29.11 -8.19 13.60
C ARG A 350 28.41 -8.69 12.32
N VAL A 351 27.69 -7.83 11.62
CA VAL A 351 26.95 -8.21 10.41
C VAL A 351 27.89 -8.54 9.25
N MET A 352 29.00 -7.79 9.10
CA MET A 352 29.99 -8.08 8.06
C MET A 352 30.85 -9.34 8.32
N GLN A 353 30.78 -9.92 9.51
CA GLN A 353 31.37 -11.24 9.81
C GLN A 353 30.49 -12.40 9.33
N VAL A 354 29.22 -12.15 8.96
CA VAL A 354 28.33 -13.14 8.37
C VAL A 354 28.48 -13.08 6.84
N PRO A 355 29.04 -14.10 6.18
CA PRO A 355 29.37 -14.03 4.75
C PRO A 355 28.18 -13.68 3.86
N GLU A 356 27.02 -14.27 4.12
CA GLU A 356 25.78 -14.01 3.35
C GLU A 356 25.32 -12.56 3.47
N LEU A 357 25.32 -11.98 4.69
CA LEU A 357 24.95 -10.57 4.92
C LEU A 357 25.98 -9.62 4.32
N ARG A 358 27.27 -9.97 4.39
CA ARG A 358 28.34 -9.19 3.74
C ARG A 358 28.16 -9.14 2.22
N GLN A 359 27.82 -10.28 1.59
CA GLN A 359 27.59 -10.32 0.14
C GLN A 359 26.30 -9.58 -0.24
N ARG A 360 25.26 -9.63 0.59
CA ARG A 360 24.04 -8.84 0.40
C ARG A 360 24.34 -7.34 0.44
N TYR A 361 25.06 -6.87 1.44
CA TYR A 361 25.53 -5.49 1.53
C TYR A 361 26.29 -5.07 0.26
N LEU A 362 27.23 -5.91 -0.21
CA LEU A 362 27.99 -5.64 -1.43
C LEU A 362 27.11 -5.61 -2.68
N ALA A 363 26.07 -6.42 -2.75
CA ALA A 363 25.11 -6.38 -3.86
C ALA A 363 24.36 -5.05 -3.89
N HIS A 364 23.89 -4.56 -2.73
CA HIS A 364 23.25 -3.27 -2.60
C HIS A 364 24.19 -2.11 -2.97
N LEU A 365 25.40 -2.15 -2.47
CA LEU A 365 26.43 -1.14 -2.79
C LEU A 365 26.74 -1.11 -4.30
N ARG A 366 26.91 -2.29 -4.94
CA ARG A 366 27.11 -2.40 -6.41
C ARG A 366 25.92 -1.82 -7.18
N HIS A 367 24.71 -2.06 -6.70
CA HIS A 367 23.50 -1.53 -7.35
C HIS A 367 23.43 0.00 -7.26
N ILE A 368 23.68 0.60 -6.10
CA ILE A 368 23.74 2.07 -5.93
C ILE A 368 24.82 2.67 -6.86
N ILE A 369 26.01 2.07 -6.91
CA ILE A 369 27.10 2.52 -7.77
C ILE A 369 26.70 2.45 -9.25
N ALA A 370 26.06 1.37 -9.65
CA ALA A 370 25.68 1.11 -11.04
C ALA A 370 24.49 1.97 -11.53
N THR A 371 23.66 2.45 -10.64
CA THR A 371 22.46 3.23 -10.97
C THR A 371 22.62 4.70 -10.59
N SER A 372 22.60 5.02 -9.32
CA SER A 372 22.51 6.39 -8.80
C SER A 372 23.82 7.18 -8.90
N MET A 373 24.98 6.52 -8.87
CA MET A 373 26.28 7.21 -8.93
C MET A 373 26.87 7.32 -10.34
N GLN A 374 26.07 7.08 -11.39
CA GLN A 374 26.59 7.24 -12.75
C GLN A 374 26.88 8.70 -13.07
N GLN A 375 28.12 9.02 -13.48
CA GLN A 375 28.58 10.40 -13.69
C GLN A 375 27.67 11.21 -14.61
N ALA A 376 27.17 10.64 -15.69
CA ALA A 376 26.30 11.30 -16.61
C ALA A 376 24.95 11.70 -15.96
N ALA A 377 24.37 10.81 -15.16
CA ALA A 377 23.12 11.06 -14.44
C ALA A 377 23.29 12.14 -13.37
N VAL A 378 24.34 12.02 -12.54
CA VAL A 378 24.63 13.01 -11.49
C VAL A 378 24.92 14.39 -12.10
N THR A 379 25.67 14.45 -13.20
CA THR A 379 25.95 15.71 -13.90
C THR A 379 24.67 16.33 -14.48
N ALA A 380 23.79 15.52 -15.05
CA ALA A 380 22.48 15.98 -15.57
C ALA A 380 21.58 16.49 -14.44
N LEU A 381 21.51 15.80 -13.31
CA LEU A 381 20.75 16.22 -12.12
C LEU A 381 21.24 17.57 -11.60
N ILE A 382 22.54 17.71 -11.40
CA ILE A 382 23.14 18.99 -10.95
C ILE A 382 22.85 20.12 -11.95
N ALA A 383 22.91 19.85 -13.26
CA ALA A 383 22.60 20.83 -14.27
C ALA A 383 21.10 21.22 -14.26
N GLN A 384 20.22 20.27 -14.05
CA GLN A 384 18.78 20.50 -13.88
C GLN A 384 18.54 21.42 -12.66
N TYR A 385 19.09 21.07 -11.51
CA TYR A 385 18.93 21.86 -10.28
C TYR A 385 19.48 23.26 -10.43
N ARG A 386 20.65 23.40 -11.04
CA ARG A 386 21.23 24.72 -11.35
C ARG A 386 20.32 25.57 -12.24
N SER A 387 19.69 24.96 -13.26
CA SER A 387 18.77 25.68 -14.13
C SER A 387 17.56 26.27 -13.38
N LEU A 388 17.16 25.64 -12.27
CA LEU A 388 16.11 26.12 -11.40
C LEU A 388 16.61 27.20 -10.42
N ILE A 389 17.70 26.95 -9.71
CA ILE A 389 18.07 27.76 -8.54
C ILE A 389 19.11 28.86 -8.82
N ASP A 390 19.87 28.84 -9.94
CA ASP A 390 20.95 29.78 -10.21
C ASP A 390 20.52 31.25 -10.02
N THR A 391 19.36 31.65 -10.54
CA THR A 391 18.86 33.02 -10.44
C THR A 391 18.46 33.39 -9.00
N VAL A 392 17.85 32.47 -8.27
CA VAL A 392 17.40 32.67 -6.88
C VAL A 392 18.60 32.76 -5.94
N VAL A 393 19.59 31.88 -6.11
CA VAL A 393 20.85 31.91 -5.34
C VAL A 393 21.65 33.17 -5.63
N GLN A 394 21.72 33.59 -6.89
CA GLN A 394 22.42 34.84 -7.24
C GLN A 394 21.77 36.05 -6.58
N ALA A 395 20.43 36.11 -6.57
CA ALA A 395 19.62 37.19 -5.99
C ALA A 395 19.43 37.07 -4.47
N ASP A 396 19.89 36.00 -3.82
CA ASP A 396 19.75 35.80 -2.39
C ASP A 396 20.54 36.86 -1.60
N PRO A 397 19.86 37.76 -0.85
CA PRO A 397 20.52 38.87 -0.17
C PRO A 397 21.32 38.46 1.08
N ILE A 398 21.06 37.25 1.60
CA ILE A 398 21.63 36.75 2.86
C ILE A 398 22.37 35.42 2.68
N LYS A 399 22.75 35.07 1.45
CA LYS A 399 23.48 33.82 1.17
C LYS A 399 24.80 33.73 1.92
N LEU A 400 25.16 32.51 2.31
CA LEU A 400 26.38 32.25 3.12
C LEU A 400 27.67 32.10 2.28
N MET A 401 27.56 32.10 0.95
CA MET A 401 28.69 31.95 0.02
C MET A 401 28.62 33.01 -1.08
N THR A 402 29.75 33.26 -1.70
CA THR A 402 29.83 34.08 -2.91
C THR A 402 29.30 33.31 -4.13
N TRP A 403 28.89 34.02 -5.18
CA TRP A 403 28.48 33.41 -6.45
C TRP A 403 29.58 32.49 -7.03
N ALA A 404 30.84 32.89 -6.96
CA ALA A 404 31.96 32.07 -7.43
C ALA A 404 32.14 30.79 -6.62
N GLN A 405 31.95 30.86 -5.29
CA GLN A 405 31.95 29.65 -4.43
C GLN A 405 30.80 28.72 -4.75
N TYR A 406 29.61 29.25 -4.99
CA TYR A 406 28.46 28.44 -5.43
C TYR A 406 28.76 27.69 -6.74
N GLN A 407 29.23 28.38 -7.77
CA GLN A 407 29.57 27.75 -9.05
C GLN A 407 30.63 26.65 -8.91
N SER A 408 31.68 26.92 -8.11
CA SER A 408 32.72 25.92 -7.83
C SER A 408 32.20 24.77 -6.97
N GLY A 409 31.29 25.04 -6.03
CA GLY A 409 30.64 24.04 -5.18
C GLY A 409 29.81 23.03 -5.97
N CYS A 410 29.02 23.51 -6.91
CA CYS A 410 28.24 22.63 -7.80
C CYS A 410 29.14 21.70 -8.63
N THR A 411 30.25 22.25 -9.16
CA THR A 411 31.22 21.46 -9.93
C THR A 411 31.94 20.44 -9.02
N ALA A 412 32.32 20.87 -7.80
CA ALA A 412 32.99 20.02 -6.83
C ALA A 412 32.13 18.86 -6.38
N LEU A 413 30.83 19.07 -6.17
CA LEU A 413 29.86 18.01 -5.78
C LEU A 413 29.81 16.87 -6.82
N GLY A 414 29.67 17.21 -8.10
CA GLY A 414 29.68 16.20 -9.17
C GLY A 414 31.00 15.46 -9.29
N ASN A 415 32.12 16.17 -9.15
CA ASN A 415 33.47 15.57 -9.16
C ASN A 415 33.69 14.64 -7.95
N ALA A 416 33.24 15.04 -6.77
CA ALA A 416 33.33 14.24 -5.55
C ALA A 416 32.56 12.90 -5.68
N CYS A 417 31.33 12.93 -6.21
CA CYS A 417 30.54 11.73 -6.47
C CYS A 417 31.29 10.78 -7.43
N ASN A 418 31.81 11.29 -8.53
CA ASN A 418 32.60 10.48 -9.48
C ASN A 418 33.89 9.93 -8.87
N THR A 419 34.60 10.71 -8.06
CA THR A 419 35.79 10.25 -7.35
C THR A 419 35.43 9.11 -6.38
N ARG A 420 34.37 9.29 -5.60
CA ARG A 420 33.87 8.29 -4.65
C ARG A 420 33.51 6.98 -5.37
N ARG A 421 32.73 7.07 -6.45
CA ARG A 421 32.37 5.94 -7.29
C ARG A 421 33.60 5.16 -7.77
N ASN A 422 34.59 5.86 -8.29
CA ASN A 422 35.81 5.24 -8.80
C ASN A 422 36.61 4.56 -7.68
N ASN A 423 36.71 5.19 -6.50
CA ASN A 423 37.40 4.60 -5.36
C ASN A 423 36.71 3.31 -4.87
N LEU A 424 35.37 3.27 -4.84
CA LEU A 424 34.63 2.07 -4.49
C LEU A 424 34.83 0.97 -5.53
N ASN A 425 34.76 1.28 -6.83
CA ASN A 425 34.97 0.30 -7.91
C ASN A 425 36.40 -0.26 -7.96
N ASN A 426 37.39 0.42 -7.38
CA ASN A 426 38.75 -0.09 -7.25
C ASN A 426 38.89 -1.15 -6.14
N ASN A 427 37.90 -1.31 -5.26
CA ASN A 427 37.91 -2.36 -4.26
C ASN A 427 37.60 -3.72 -4.91
N ALA A 428 38.40 -4.75 -4.62
CA ALA A 428 38.30 -6.06 -5.26
C ALA A 428 36.96 -6.78 -4.95
N GLU A 429 36.38 -6.59 -3.78
CA GLU A 429 35.10 -7.21 -3.42
C GLU A 429 33.91 -6.48 -4.08
N VAL A 430 33.98 -5.17 -4.20
CA VAL A 430 32.99 -4.38 -4.96
C VAL A 430 33.05 -4.71 -6.45
N ALA A 431 34.25 -4.79 -7.01
CA ALA A 431 34.48 -5.17 -8.41
C ALA A 431 34.25 -6.66 -8.69
N GLY A 432 33.97 -7.46 -7.66
CA GLY A 432 33.71 -8.88 -7.77
C GLY A 432 32.58 -9.20 -8.73
N SER A 433 32.82 -10.15 -9.66
CA SER A 433 31.80 -10.54 -10.65
C SER A 433 30.69 -11.34 -9.97
N ALA A 434 29.51 -10.76 -9.86
CA ALA A 434 28.28 -11.42 -9.45
C ALA A 434 27.54 -11.98 -10.68
N PRO A 435 26.63 -12.94 -10.52
CA PRO A 435 25.80 -13.45 -11.60
C PRO A 435 24.89 -12.36 -12.19
N VAL A 436 24.48 -12.58 -13.43
CA VAL A 436 23.46 -11.77 -14.09
C VAL A 436 22.19 -12.60 -14.19
N ILE A 437 21.10 -12.11 -13.59
CA ILE A 437 19.78 -12.72 -13.61
C ILE A 437 18.92 -11.97 -14.61
N THR A 438 18.30 -12.69 -15.54
CA THR A 438 17.45 -12.09 -16.59
C THR A 438 16.20 -12.94 -16.81
N ASN A 439 15.21 -12.38 -17.50
CA ASN A 439 14.00 -13.08 -17.97
C ASN A 439 13.35 -13.94 -16.87
N VAL A 440 13.00 -13.30 -15.75
CA VAL A 440 12.25 -13.99 -14.71
C VAL A 440 10.81 -14.18 -15.20
N GLU A 441 10.41 -15.43 -15.28
CA GLU A 441 9.09 -15.86 -15.75
C GLU A 441 8.44 -16.75 -14.71
N HIS A 442 7.13 -16.78 -14.69
CA HIS A 442 6.37 -17.72 -13.88
C HIS A 442 5.29 -18.40 -14.74
N GLU A 443 4.97 -19.64 -14.40
CA GLU A 443 4.00 -20.46 -15.11
C GLU A 443 3.14 -21.24 -14.12
N THR A 444 1.87 -21.36 -14.43
CA THR A 444 0.87 -22.13 -13.70
C THR A 444 0.14 -23.05 -14.68
N GLY A 445 -0.75 -23.91 -14.20
CA GLY A 445 -1.65 -24.69 -15.06
C GLY A 445 -2.52 -23.81 -15.96
N SER A 446 -2.80 -22.58 -15.53
CA SER A 446 -3.53 -21.57 -16.31
C SER A 446 -2.66 -20.88 -17.38
N GLY A 447 -1.34 -21.06 -17.35
CA GLY A 447 -0.38 -20.57 -18.36
C GLY A 447 0.66 -19.58 -17.83
N MET A 448 1.49 -19.09 -18.77
CA MET A 448 2.56 -18.15 -18.48
C MET A 448 2.02 -16.80 -18.01
N GLY A 449 2.61 -16.27 -16.92
CA GLY A 449 2.29 -14.95 -16.40
C GLY A 449 0.92 -14.83 -15.73
N GLN A 450 0.21 -15.95 -15.55
CA GLN A 450 -1.05 -15.98 -14.83
C GLN A 450 -0.82 -16.23 -13.34
N ALA A 451 -1.70 -15.68 -12.48
CA ALA A 451 -1.72 -16.02 -11.07
C ALA A 451 -2.21 -17.47 -10.88
N PRO A 452 -1.67 -18.23 -9.90
CA PRO A 452 -2.11 -19.58 -9.62
C PRO A 452 -3.52 -19.59 -9.03
N GLU A 453 -4.26 -20.66 -9.24
CA GLU A 453 -5.45 -20.97 -8.49
C GLU A 453 -5.11 -21.48 -7.07
N ALA A 454 -6.09 -21.53 -6.17
CA ALA A 454 -5.92 -22.02 -4.81
C ALA A 454 -5.26 -23.41 -4.81
N TYR A 455 -4.20 -23.55 -4.00
CA TYR A 455 -3.37 -24.76 -3.87
C TYR A 455 -2.61 -25.19 -5.12
N GLU A 456 -2.63 -24.39 -6.19
CA GLU A 456 -1.83 -24.64 -7.38
C GLU A 456 -0.37 -24.19 -7.15
N THR A 457 0.59 -25.02 -7.55
CA THR A 457 2.01 -24.68 -7.49
C THR A 457 2.35 -23.64 -8.57
N MET A 458 3.08 -22.60 -8.20
CA MET A 458 3.66 -21.64 -9.14
C MET A 458 5.10 -22.07 -9.49
N HIS A 459 5.35 -22.34 -10.75
CA HIS A 459 6.69 -22.62 -11.27
C HIS A 459 7.36 -21.30 -11.67
N VAL A 460 8.51 -21.00 -11.07
CA VAL A 460 9.31 -19.80 -11.38
C VAL A 460 10.59 -20.22 -12.08
N ARG A 461 10.93 -19.59 -13.20
CA ARG A 461 12.17 -19.83 -13.91
C ARG A 461 12.89 -18.54 -14.28
N THR A 462 14.21 -18.62 -14.43
CA THR A 462 15.05 -17.47 -14.78
C THR A 462 16.33 -17.91 -15.48
N TRP A 463 16.89 -17.03 -16.32
CA TRP A 463 18.21 -17.21 -16.93
C TRP A 463 19.27 -16.62 -16.03
N VAL A 464 20.26 -17.43 -15.68
CA VAL A 464 21.39 -16.99 -14.84
C VAL A 464 22.71 -17.25 -15.55
N THR A 465 23.52 -16.23 -15.68
CA THR A 465 24.86 -16.32 -16.25
C THR A 465 25.91 -15.78 -15.31
N SER A 466 27.10 -16.40 -15.31
CA SER A 466 28.24 -15.94 -14.53
C SER A 466 29.57 -16.34 -15.18
N THR A 467 30.54 -15.45 -15.16
CA THR A 467 31.91 -15.75 -15.62
C THR A 467 32.64 -16.69 -14.67
N ASN A 468 32.17 -16.86 -13.45
CA ASN A 468 32.77 -17.70 -12.40
C ASN A 468 31.98 -19.00 -12.17
N GLY A 469 31.04 -19.35 -13.05
CA GLY A 469 30.04 -20.37 -12.79
C GLY A 469 29.02 -19.93 -11.74
N ILE A 470 28.03 -20.77 -11.51
CA ILE A 470 26.99 -20.55 -10.51
C ILE A 470 27.23 -21.49 -9.33
N HIS A 471 27.18 -20.98 -8.12
CA HIS A 471 27.22 -21.77 -6.89
C HIS A 471 25.83 -22.31 -6.55
N ARG A 472 24.85 -21.42 -6.47
CA ARG A 472 23.42 -21.75 -6.28
C ARG A 472 22.52 -20.61 -6.73
N VAL A 473 21.26 -20.92 -6.99
CA VAL A 473 20.18 -19.97 -7.24
C VAL A 473 19.07 -20.25 -6.26
N MET A 474 18.55 -19.22 -5.61
CA MET A 474 17.54 -19.35 -4.56
C MET A 474 16.31 -18.52 -4.93
N LEU A 475 15.14 -19.11 -4.83
CA LEU A 475 13.84 -18.45 -4.88
C LEU A 475 13.38 -18.18 -3.46
N TYR A 476 13.19 -16.90 -3.12
CA TYR A 476 12.63 -16.47 -1.84
C TYR A 476 11.18 -16.07 -2.03
N TRP A 477 10.29 -16.55 -1.17
CA TRP A 477 8.87 -16.27 -1.27
C TRP A 477 8.21 -16.14 0.10
N SER A 478 7.08 -15.38 0.18
CA SER A 478 6.28 -15.21 1.38
C SER A 478 4.81 -15.10 1.02
N GLY A 479 3.97 -15.88 1.69
CA GLY A 479 2.50 -15.82 1.59
C GLY A 479 1.86 -14.83 2.55
N THR A 480 2.64 -13.88 3.09
CA THR A 480 2.15 -12.80 3.96
C THR A 480 2.65 -11.45 3.46
N LEU A 481 1.84 -10.41 3.58
CA LEU A 481 2.23 -9.05 3.18
C LEU A 481 3.38 -8.52 4.05
N PRO A 482 3.30 -8.48 5.40
CA PRO A 482 4.46 -8.29 6.25
C PRO A 482 5.12 -9.65 6.57
N GLY A 483 6.41 -9.65 6.88
CA GLY A 483 7.07 -10.84 7.39
C GLY A 483 8.29 -11.31 6.60
N ARG A 484 8.79 -12.47 7.00
CA ARG A 484 10.01 -13.05 6.46
C ARG A 484 9.73 -13.92 5.24
N PHE A 485 10.75 -14.13 4.43
CA PHE A 485 10.70 -15.01 3.28
C PHE A 485 11.11 -16.45 3.67
N SER A 486 10.40 -17.41 3.12
CA SER A 486 10.85 -18.79 2.97
C SER A 486 11.73 -18.88 1.73
N SER A 487 12.49 -19.94 1.57
CA SER A 487 13.33 -20.12 0.39
C SER A 487 13.31 -21.55 -0.17
N THR A 488 13.43 -21.64 -1.47
CA THR A 488 13.54 -22.89 -2.25
C THR A 488 14.74 -22.76 -3.18
N GLU A 489 15.58 -23.80 -3.29
CA GLU A 489 16.67 -23.81 -4.27
C GLU A 489 16.11 -24.02 -5.67
N MET A 490 16.65 -23.29 -6.63
CA MET A 490 16.33 -23.42 -8.05
C MET A 490 17.43 -24.22 -8.76
N PHE A 491 17.05 -25.10 -9.69
CA PHE A 491 17.93 -26.02 -10.36
C PHE A 491 17.94 -25.81 -11.87
N ASP A 492 19.05 -26.15 -12.52
CA ASP A 492 19.25 -26.24 -13.98
C ASP A 492 19.55 -27.71 -14.32
N ASP A 493 18.55 -28.58 -14.10
CA ASP A 493 18.73 -30.03 -14.20
C ASP A 493 17.77 -30.72 -15.21
N GLY A 494 16.89 -29.94 -15.85
CA GLY A 494 15.88 -30.43 -16.81
C GLY A 494 14.67 -31.07 -16.15
N ALA A 495 14.50 -30.92 -14.81
CA ALA A 495 13.40 -31.54 -14.05
C ALA A 495 12.49 -30.54 -13.34
N HIS A 496 12.90 -29.27 -13.16
CA HIS A 496 12.19 -28.23 -12.39
C HIS A 496 11.54 -27.18 -13.31
N ASN A 497 10.96 -27.60 -14.43
CA ASN A 497 10.38 -26.72 -15.46
C ASN A 497 11.41 -25.71 -16.03
N ASP A 498 12.68 -26.08 -16.02
CA ASP A 498 13.86 -25.28 -16.35
C ASP A 498 14.38 -25.50 -17.78
N GLY A 499 13.76 -26.38 -18.55
CA GLY A 499 14.17 -26.67 -19.94
C GLY A 499 15.11 -27.86 -20.07
N THR A 500 16.33 -27.64 -20.51
CA THR A 500 17.33 -28.70 -20.71
C THR A 500 18.47 -28.53 -19.71
N ALA A 501 18.83 -29.59 -19.01
CA ALA A 501 19.92 -29.54 -18.03
C ALA A 501 21.20 -28.87 -18.59
N GLY A 502 21.68 -27.85 -17.89
CA GLY A 502 22.88 -27.10 -18.19
C GLY A 502 22.71 -26.00 -19.26
N ASP A 503 21.48 -25.56 -19.56
CA ASP A 503 21.21 -24.49 -20.54
C ASP A 503 21.22 -23.07 -19.92
N GLY A 504 21.40 -22.97 -18.61
CA GLY A 504 21.47 -21.72 -17.86
C GLY A 504 20.12 -21.21 -17.41
N ILE A 505 19.04 -21.98 -17.59
CA ILE A 505 17.72 -21.71 -17.07
C ILE A 505 17.59 -22.43 -15.72
N TYR A 506 17.20 -21.71 -14.69
CA TYR A 506 16.99 -22.27 -13.35
C TYR A 506 15.51 -22.24 -13.02
N GLY A 507 14.97 -23.37 -12.58
CA GLY A 507 13.58 -23.53 -12.18
C GLY A 507 13.43 -23.85 -10.70
N GLY A 508 12.36 -23.38 -10.11
CA GLY A 508 11.97 -23.64 -8.71
C GLY A 508 10.52 -23.32 -8.46
N ASP A 509 9.98 -23.85 -7.37
CA ASP A 509 8.55 -23.85 -7.09
C ASP A 509 8.20 -23.00 -5.86
N ILE A 510 7.13 -22.23 -5.95
CA ILE A 510 6.38 -21.72 -4.81
C ILE A 510 5.21 -22.68 -4.59
N PRO A 511 5.08 -23.27 -3.39
CA PRO A 511 4.00 -24.24 -3.13
C PRO A 511 2.64 -23.56 -3.24
N GLY A 512 1.61 -24.34 -3.53
CA GLY A 512 0.24 -23.88 -3.61
C GLY A 512 -0.25 -23.33 -2.25
N LEU A 513 -0.89 -22.18 -2.30
CA LEU A 513 -1.43 -21.45 -1.15
C LEU A 513 -2.93 -21.27 -1.31
N SER A 514 -3.64 -20.90 -0.24
CA SER A 514 -5.09 -20.68 -0.27
C SER A 514 -5.45 -19.47 -1.16
N GLY A 515 -6.66 -19.51 -1.74
CA GLY A 515 -7.20 -18.40 -2.53
C GLY A 515 -7.21 -17.09 -1.75
N GLY A 516 -6.97 -15.97 -2.44
CA GLY A 516 -6.86 -14.65 -1.84
C GLY A 516 -5.50 -14.32 -1.21
N THR A 517 -4.61 -15.31 -1.03
CA THR A 517 -3.27 -15.09 -0.46
C THR A 517 -2.43 -14.20 -1.36
N TRP A 518 -1.88 -13.11 -0.80
CA TRP A 518 -0.87 -12.29 -1.45
C TRP A 518 0.50 -12.92 -1.30
N VAL A 519 1.19 -13.13 -2.42
CA VAL A 519 2.50 -13.75 -2.46
C VAL A 519 3.54 -12.78 -3.00
N ARG A 520 4.62 -12.62 -2.24
CA ARG A 520 5.81 -11.84 -2.63
C ARG A 520 6.94 -12.80 -2.93
N TYR A 521 7.74 -12.54 -3.96
CA TYR A 521 8.93 -13.36 -4.23
C TYR A 521 10.03 -12.56 -4.91
N TYR A 522 11.26 -13.04 -4.74
CA TYR A 522 12.47 -12.58 -5.42
C TYR A 522 13.47 -13.71 -5.60
N ILE A 523 14.48 -13.50 -6.42
CA ILE A 523 15.51 -14.49 -6.72
C ILE A 523 16.88 -13.92 -6.31
N ALA A 524 17.73 -14.81 -5.74
CA ALA A 524 19.14 -14.54 -5.50
C ALA A 524 20.01 -15.57 -6.25
N ALA A 525 21.05 -15.11 -6.91
CA ALA A 525 22.02 -15.99 -7.54
C ALA A 525 23.44 -15.73 -6.99
N GLU A 526 24.14 -16.79 -6.64
CA GLU A 526 25.49 -16.77 -6.09
C GLU A 526 26.50 -17.30 -7.09
N ALA A 527 27.57 -16.54 -7.28
CA ALA A 527 28.69 -16.97 -8.14
C ALA A 527 29.51 -18.13 -7.56
N GLY A 528 30.11 -18.95 -8.41
CA GLY A 528 31.04 -19.99 -8.01
C GLY A 528 32.44 -19.49 -7.60
N ASN A 529 32.62 -18.18 -7.43
CA ASN A 529 33.86 -17.63 -6.89
C ASN A 529 33.98 -17.85 -5.37
N THR A 530 35.18 -17.72 -4.81
CA THR A 530 35.43 -17.93 -3.36
C THR A 530 34.59 -17.02 -2.44
N ALA A 531 34.19 -15.85 -2.92
CA ALA A 531 33.42 -14.91 -2.14
C ALA A 531 31.88 -15.18 -2.23
N HIS A 532 31.45 -16.07 -3.14
CA HIS A 532 30.05 -16.30 -3.46
C HIS A 532 29.30 -14.99 -3.73
N SER A 533 29.88 -14.16 -4.62
CA SER A 533 29.29 -12.86 -4.97
C SER A 533 27.84 -13.02 -5.39
N VAL A 534 26.92 -12.28 -4.77
CA VAL A 534 25.48 -12.43 -4.99
C VAL A 534 24.90 -11.29 -5.83
N SER A 535 23.86 -11.59 -6.59
CA SER A 535 22.96 -10.63 -7.21
C SER A 535 21.51 -11.02 -6.93
N TYR A 536 20.60 -10.03 -7.04
CA TYR A 536 19.18 -10.19 -6.80
C TYR A 536 18.36 -9.79 -8.02
N ALA A 537 17.22 -10.39 -8.17
CA ALA A 537 16.19 -9.98 -9.10
C ALA A 537 14.81 -10.00 -8.39
N PRO A 538 14.12 -8.86 -8.28
CA PRO A 538 14.57 -7.50 -8.65
C PRO A 538 15.81 -7.08 -7.86
N PRO A 539 16.64 -6.17 -8.40
CA PRO A 539 17.87 -5.75 -7.70
C PRO A 539 17.63 -5.08 -6.34
N GLY A 540 16.45 -4.52 -6.11
CA GLY A 540 16.03 -3.87 -4.87
C GLY A 540 15.43 -4.81 -3.81
N ALA A 541 15.52 -6.15 -4.00
CA ALA A 541 15.03 -7.12 -3.00
C ALA A 541 15.75 -6.91 -1.64
N GLU A 542 15.02 -7.08 -0.56
CA GLU A 542 13.71 -7.73 -0.30
C GLU A 542 12.52 -6.77 -0.41
N HIS A 543 12.71 -5.48 -0.69
CA HIS A 543 11.65 -4.46 -0.69
C HIS A 543 11.09 -4.20 -2.09
N ASP A 544 11.88 -4.41 -3.12
CA ASP A 544 11.42 -4.53 -4.49
C ASP A 544 11.24 -6.01 -4.81
N VAL A 545 10.01 -6.46 -4.98
CA VAL A 545 9.66 -7.87 -5.17
C VAL A 545 8.58 -8.02 -6.21
N TRP A 546 8.48 -9.19 -6.83
CA TRP A 546 7.28 -9.52 -7.58
C TRP A 546 6.15 -9.88 -6.62
N LEU A 547 4.95 -9.47 -7.02
CA LEU A 547 3.71 -9.68 -6.28
C LEU A 547 2.67 -10.36 -7.17
N TYR A 548 1.94 -11.32 -6.61
CA TYR A 548 0.70 -11.83 -7.19
C TYR A 548 -0.27 -12.19 -6.07
N GLN A 549 -1.56 -12.28 -6.41
CA GLN A 549 -2.56 -12.83 -5.52
C GLN A 549 -3.03 -14.18 -6.06
N VAL A 550 -3.13 -15.19 -5.20
CA VAL A 550 -3.68 -16.50 -5.54
C VAL A 550 -5.16 -16.33 -5.84
N THR A 551 -5.58 -16.77 -7.03
CA THR A 551 -6.99 -16.72 -7.40
C THR A 551 -7.77 -17.84 -6.71
N PRO A 552 -9.04 -17.64 -6.36
CA PRO A 552 -9.85 -18.73 -5.83
C PRO A 552 -10.04 -19.80 -6.90
N GLY A 553 -9.70 -21.06 -6.59
CA GLY A 553 -10.08 -22.19 -7.43
C GLY A 553 -11.60 -22.46 -7.35
N THR A 554 -12.13 -23.26 -8.26
CA THR A 554 -13.54 -23.61 -8.27
C THR A 554 -13.79 -24.91 -7.50
N SER A 555 -14.73 -24.91 -6.56
CA SER A 555 -15.12 -26.09 -5.80
C SER A 555 -15.81 -27.13 -6.70
N PRO A 556 -15.50 -28.42 -6.55
CA PRO A 556 -16.01 -29.45 -7.47
C PRO A 556 -17.53 -29.73 -7.35
N VAL A 557 -18.20 -29.31 -6.29
CA VAL A 557 -19.66 -29.48 -6.16
C VAL A 557 -20.31 -28.89 -5.01
N TYR A 558 -21.51 -28.35 -5.11
CA TYR A 558 -22.34 -28.56 -3.90
C TYR A 558 -23.69 -27.92 -4.16
N GLY A 559 -24.76 -28.48 -3.94
CA GLY A 559 -26.09 -28.00 -4.22
C GLY A 559 -26.50 -26.70 -3.52
N VAL A 560 -25.66 -26.13 -2.68
CA VAL A 560 -25.94 -24.83 -2.04
C VAL A 560 -25.51 -23.69 -2.96
N VAL A 561 -26.46 -22.79 -3.23
CA VAL A 561 -26.25 -21.62 -4.11
C VAL A 561 -26.75 -20.35 -3.43
N ILE A 562 -26.21 -19.21 -3.81
CA ILE A 562 -26.77 -17.88 -3.52
C ILE A 562 -28.03 -17.76 -4.36
N ASN A 563 -29.18 -17.60 -3.72
CA ASN A 563 -30.50 -17.68 -4.38
C ASN A 563 -31.18 -16.33 -4.56
N GLU A 564 -31.10 -15.47 -3.56
CA GLU A 564 -31.64 -14.11 -3.57
C GLU A 564 -30.79 -13.21 -2.67
N LEU A 565 -30.71 -11.94 -3.00
CA LEU A 565 -30.13 -10.92 -2.12
C LEU A 565 -30.91 -9.61 -2.17
N MET A 566 -30.77 -8.81 -1.13
CA MET A 566 -31.32 -7.47 -1.07
C MET A 566 -30.27 -6.52 -0.46
N ALA A 567 -29.69 -5.64 -1.28
CA ALA A 567 -28.66 -4.70 -0.91
C ALA A 567 -29.20 -3.28 -0.61
N SER A 568 -30.50 -3.14 -0.41
CA SER A 568 -31.15 -1.90 0.03
C SER A 568 -32.54 -2.24 0.57
N ASN A 569 -32.63 -2.60 1.84
CA ASN A 569 -33.85 -2.94 2.53
C ASN A 569 -34.29 -1.80 3.43
N SER A 570 -35.43 -1.18 3.17
CA SER A 570 -35.96 -0.08 3.99
C SER A 570 -37.33 -0.35 4.59
N SER A 571 -38.07 -1.34 4.04
CA SER A 571 -39.46 -1.57 4.46
C SER A 571 -40.01 -2.98 4.21
N THR A 572 -39.15 -3.95 3.77
CA THR A 572 -39.66 -5.27 3.36
C THR A 572 -39.56 -6.32 4.44
N VAL A 573 -38.38 -6.65 4.91
CA VAL A 573 -38.13 -7.74 5.86
C VAL A 573 -37.32 -7.21 7.02
N LEU A 574 -37.77 -7.48 8.24
CA LEU A 574 -37.08 -7.16 9.47
C LEU A 574 -36.20 -8.35 9.90
N ASP A 575 -35.05 -8.06 10.45
CA ASP A 575 -34.22 -9.01 11.15
C ASP A 575 -34.85 -9.43 12.49
N ASN A 576 -34.17 -10.28 13.26
CA ASN A 576 -34.63 -10.73 14.57
C ASN A 576 -34.66 -9.63 15.64
N ASN A 577 -34.02 -8.49 15.39
CA ASN A 577 -33.96 -7.33 16.29
C ASN A 577 -34.95 -6.21 15.86
N GLY A 578 -35.67 -6.44 14.76
CA GLY A 578 -36.67 -5.50 14.26
C GLY A 578 -36.08 -4.36 13.43
N GLN A 579 -34.94 -4.58 12.79
CA GLN A 579 -34.25 -3.64 11.90
C GLN A 579 -34.43 -4.07 10.45
N PHE A 580 -34.43 -3.11 9.53
CA PHE A 580 -34.41 -3.38 8.08
C PHE A 580 -32.96 -3.39 7.64
N GLU A 581 -32.41 -4.59 7.53
CA GLU A 581 -31.01 -4.80 7.16
C GLU A 581 -30.89 -5.51 5.80
N ASP A 582 -29.76 -5.38 5.15
CA ASP A 582 -29.45 -6.09 3.91
C ASP A 582 -29.29 -7.59 4.20
N TRP A 583 -29.63 -8.44 3.24
CA TRP A 583 -29.58 -9.87 3.45
C TRP A 583 -29.22 -10.66 2.19
N ILE A 584 -28.70 -11.86 2.43
CA ILE A 584 -28.33 -12.85 1.41
C ILE A 584 -29.01 -14.16 1.75
N GLU A 585 -29.73 -14.72 0.79
CA GLU A 585 -30.41 -16.00 0.91
C GLU A 585 -29.69 -17.09 0.13
N PHE A 586 -29.50 -18.21 0.79
CA PHE A 586 -28.98 -19.44 0.21
C PHE A 586 -30.09 -20.45 0.01
N TYR A 587 -29.95 -21.30 -1.01
CA TYR A 587 -30.83 -22.39 -1.28
C TYR A 587 -30.05 -23.67 -1.54
N ASN A 588 -30.40 -24.78 -0.87
CA ASN A 588 -29.82 -26.08 -1.19
C ASN A 588 -30.62 -26.73 -2.33
N ASN A 589 -30.10 -26.60 -3.54
CA ASN A 589 -30.63 -27.17 -4.76
C ASN A 589 -30.20 -28.63 -4.99
N GLY A 590 -29.31 -29.16 -4.14
CA GLY A 590 -28.79 -30.54 -4.22
C GLY A 590 -29.67 -31.57 -3.59
N PRO A 591 -29.38 -32.87 -3.82
CA PRO A 591 -30.15 -33.99 -3.27
C PRO A 591 -29.77 -34.33 -1.81
N ASP A 592 -28.64 -33.83 -1.31
CA ASP A 592 -28.08 -34.17 -0.02
C ASP A 592 -28.07 -32.97 0.92
N ALA A 593 -28.02 -33.25 2.24
CA ALA A 593 -27.81 -32.21 3.24
C ALA A 593 -26.35 -31.78 3.23
N VAL A 594 -26.12 -30.48 3.28
CA VAL A 594 -24.78 -29.87 3.28
C VAL A 594 -24.50 -29.20 4.63
N ASP A 595 -23.38 -29.55 5.27
CA ASP A 595 -22.88 -28.91 6.47
C ASP A 595 -22.00 -27.73 6.04
N LEU A 596 -22.43 -26.51 6.39
CA LEU A 596 -21.70 -25.27 6.07
C LEU A 596 -20.65 -24.90 7.13
N GLN A 597 -20.38 -25.79 8.10
CA GLN A 597 -19.33 -25.54 9.07
C GLN A 597 -17.98 -25.33 8.39
N GLY A 598 -17.35 -24.17 8.64
CA GLY A 598 -16.08 -23.84 8.04
C GLY A 598 -16.15 -23.18 6.67
N TRP A 599 -17.36 -23.08 6.08
CA TRP A 599 -17.56 -22.32 4.86
C TRP A 599 -17.47 -20.83 5.12
N TYR A 600 -17.25 -20.05 4.06
CA TYR A 600 -17.06 -18.61 4.16
C TYR A 600 -17.97 -17.86 3.18
N LEU A 601 -18.34 -16.65 3.61
CA LEU A 601 -19.09 -15.69 2.80
C LEU A 601 -18.36 -14.35 2.78
N THR A 602 -18.35 -13.70 1.61
CA THR A 602 -17.68 -12.42 1.46
C THR A 602 -18.35 -11.56 0.37
N ASP A 603 -18.18 -10.25 0.48
CA ASP A 603 -18.56 -9.24 -0.50
C ASP A 603 -17.39 -8.88 -1.45
N THR A 604 -16.23 -9.53 -1.28
CA THR A 604 -15.04 -9.29 -2.09
C THR A 604 -14.29 -10.58 -2.40
N PRO A 605 -13.85 -10.82 -3.66
CA PRO A 605 -13.08 -12.03 -4.01
C PRO A 605 -11.69 -12.07 -3.38
N PHE A 606 -11.25 -10.99 -2.72
CA PHE A 606 -9.89 -10.83 -2.20
C PHE A 606 -9.74 -11.18 -0.72
N GLU A 607 -10.85 -11.37 -0.05
CA GLU A 607 -10.94 -11.86 1.33
C GLU A 607 -11.87 -13.05 1.41
N PRO A 608 -11.52 -14.22 0.85
CA PRO A 608 -12.41 -15.37 0.76
C PRO A 608 -12.86 -15.91 2.13
N THR A 609 -12.14 -15.57 3.21
CA THR A 609 -12.44 -15.99 4.59
C THR A 609 -13.03 -14.87 5.45
N LYS A 610 -13.61 -13.82 4.86
CA LYS A 610 -14.07 -12.61 5.54
C LYS A 610 -15.08 -12.87 6.64
N TRP A 611 -16.11 -13.71 6.39
CA TRP A 611 -17.07 -14.17 7.38
C TRP A 611 -17.25 -15.69 7.30
N GLN A 612 -17.28 -16.36 8.45
CA GLN A 612 -17.37 -17.82 8.52
C GLN A 612 -18.73 -18.27 9.03
N PHE A 613 -19.34 -19.23 8.36
CA PHE A 613 -20.58 -19.86 8.84
C PHE A 613 -20.36 -20.50 10.22
N PRO A 614 -21.29 -20.30 11.18
CA PRO A 614 -21.17 -20.88 12.52
C PRO A 614 -21.24 -22.42 12.49
N GLY A 615 -20.57 -23.04 13.46
CA GLY A 615 -20.57 -24.50 13.58
C GLY A 615 -21.97 -25.06 13.78
N GLY A 616 -22.28 -26.17 13.07
CA GLY A 616 -23.57 -26.83 13.11
C GLY A 616 -24.62 -26.23 12.16
N THR A 617 -24.21 -25.37 11.23
CA THR A 617 -25.06 -24.81 10.17
C THR A 617 -25.24 -25.86 9.08
N VAL A 618 -26.39 -26.53 9.05
CA VAL A 618 -26.71 -27.58 8.05
C VAL A 618 -27.90 -27.19 7.21
N MET A 619 -27.75 -27.26 5.90
CA MET A 619 -28.83 -27.06 4.94
C MET A 619 -29.35 -28.39 4.36
N ALA A 620 -30.56 -28.80 4.73
CA ALA A 620 -31.22 -29.96 4.11
C ALA A 620 -31.60 -29.66 2.63
N PRO A 621 -31.81 -30.68 1.78
CA PRO A 621 -32.29 -30.47 0.44
C PRO A 621 -33.58 -29.64 0.40
N GLY A 622 -33.62 -28.65 -0.47
CA GLY A 622 -34.74 -27.71 -0.62
C GLY A 622 -34.85 -26.65 0.50
N MET A 623 -33.89 -26.57 1.41
CA MET A 623 -33.90 -25.59 2.49
C MET A 623 -33.41 -24.22 1.99
N TYR A 624 -34.06 -23.17 2.49
CA TYR A 624 -33.61 -21.77 2.39
C TYR A 624 -32.92 -21.34 3.72
N MET A 625 -31.93 -20.47 3.61
CA MET A 625 -31.20 -19.93 4.76
C MET A 625 -30.81 -18.50 4.46
N THR A 626 -30.96 -17.62 5.43
CA THR A 626 -30.63 -16.20 5.29
C THR A 626 -29.45 -15.82 6.19
N VAL A 627 -28.53 -15.03 5.66
CA VAL A 627 -27.48 -14.31 6.40
C VAL A 627 -27.76 -12.82 6.26
N TRP A 628 -27.76 -12.10 7.38
CA TRP A 628 -27.86 -10.65 7.43
C TRP A 628 -26.49 -10.03 7.15
N ALA A 629 -26.42 -9.12 6.20
CA ALA A 629 -25.21 -8.40 5.85
C ALA A 629 -25.27 -6.98 6.40
N ASP A 630 -24.96 -6.83 7.70
CA ASP A 630 -25.25 -5.62 8.48
C ASP A 630 -24.09 -5.09 9.35
N GLU A 631 -22.91 -5.77 9.31
CA GLU A 631 -21.73 -5.47 10.15
C GLU A 631 -22.01 -5.59 11.67
N ASP A 632 -23.13 -6.16 12.09
CA ASP A 632 -23.49 -6.27 13.51
C ASP A 632 -23.55 -7.71 14.01
N GLN A 633 -22.41 -8.36 14.12
CA GLN A 633 -22.27 -9.71 14.66
C GLN A 633 -22.77 -9.85 16.11
N SER A 634 -23.00 -8.74 16.83
CA SER A 634 -23.53 -8.78 18.19
C SER A 634 -25.01 -9.18 18.22
N GLN A 635 -25.72 -9.07 17.12
CA GLN A 635 -27.14 -9.42 16.98
C GLN A 635 -27.38 -10.93 16.78
N GLY A 636 -26.35 -11.67 16.35
CA GLY A 636 -26.47 -13.12 16.19
C GLY A 636 -25.41 -13.74 15.30
N SER A 637 -25.32 -15.06 15.34
CA SER A 637 -24.30 -15.82 14.59
C SER A 637 -24.53 -15.84 13.06
N MET A 638 -25.68 -15.40 12.58
CA MET A 638 -26.05 -15.29 11.14
C MET A 638 -26.02 -13.83 10.66
N HIS A 639 -25.32 -12.95 11.38
CA HIS A 639 -25.04 -11.58 11.01
C HIS A 639 -23.57 -11.48 10.56
N ALA A 640 -23.35 -11.09 9.30
CA ALA A 640 -22.03 -10.99 8.72
C ALA A 640 -21.31 -9.71 9.18
N ASN A 641 -19.99 -9.72 9.07
CA ASN A 641 -19.12 -8.57 9.39
C ASN A 641 -18.95 -7.59 8.23
N PHE A 642 -19.87 -7.59 7.27
CA PHE A 642 -19.88 -6.69 6.12
C PHE A 642 -21.31 -6.29 5.77
N LYS A 643 -21.47 -5.23 4.98
CA LYS A 643 -22.74 -4.75 4.38
C LYS A 643 -22.70 -4.90 2.87
N LEU A 644 -23.88 -4.91 2.26
CA LEU A 644 -23.99 -4.88 0.80
C LEU A 644 -24.09 -3.42 0.30
N SER A 645 -23.39 -3.13 -0.79
CA SER A 645 -23.47 -1.83 -1.44
C SER A 645 -24.63 -1.78 -2.43
N ALA A 646 -25.61 -0.89 -2.19
CA ALA A 646 -26.69 -0.66 -3.15
C ALA A 646 -26.21 -0.22 -4.55
N SER A 647 -24.98 0.30 -4.68
CA SER A 647 -24.40 0.72 -5.97
C SER A 647 -23.84 -0.43 -6.79
N GLY A 648 -23.76 -1.63 -6.21
CA GLY A 648 -23.29 -2.84 -6.84
C GLY A 648 -21.95 -3.32 -6.31
N GLU A 649 -21.79 -4.64 -6.23
CA GLU A 649 -20.60 -5.37 -5.82
C GLU A 649 -20.73 -6.86 -6.12
N SER A 650 -19.88 -7.70 -5.54
CA SER A 650 -19.95 -9.16 -5.63
C SER A 650 -20.37 -9.77 -4.29
N VAL A 651 -21.04 -10.91 -4.32
CA VAL A 651 -21.20 -11.82 -3.16
C VAL A 651 -20.69 -13.20 -3.56
N LEU A 652 -19.81 -13.77 -2.75
CA LEU A 652 -19.13 -15.01 -3.05
C LEU A 652 -19.23 -15.99 -1.86
N LEU A 653 -19.52 -17.26 -2.18
CA LEU A 653 -19.59 -18.37 -1.25
C LEU A 653 -18.41 -19.30 -1.49
N TYR A 654 -17.63 -19.55 -0.44
CA TYR A 654 -16.46 -20.43 -0.47
C TYR A 654 -16.62 -21.64 0.45
N ASP A 655 -16.03 -22.76 0.07
CA ASP A 655 -15.92 -23.93 0.92
C ASP A 655 -14.78 -23.79 1.96
N PRO A 656 -14.59 -24.78 2.90
CA PRO A 656 -13.54 -24.70 3.90
C PRO A 656 -12.12 -24.62 3.34
N ASP A 657 -11.91 -25.09 2.13
CA ASP A 657 -10.61 -25.04 1.43
C ASP A 657 -10.43 -23.76 0.61
N THR A 658 -11.32 -22.78 0.80
CA THR A 658 -11.35 -21.51 0.05
C THR A 658 -11.53 -21.67 -1.46
N LEU A 659 -12.19 -22.76 -1.89
CA LEU A 659 -12.60 -22.93 -3.28
C LEU A 659 -13.98 -22.29 -3.49
N LEU A 660 -14.14 -21.56 -4.60
CA LEU A 660 -15.37 -20.86 -4.93
C LEU A 660 -16.50 -21.88 -5.24
N VAL A 661 -17.59 -21.79 -4.50
CA VAL A 661 -18.78 -22.63 -4.66
C VAL A 661 -19.79 -21.94 -5.57
N ASP A 662 -20.12 -20.70 -5.27
CA ASP A 662 -21.07 -19.89 -6.05
C ASP A 662 -20.78 -18.40 -5.87
N HIS A 663 -21.18 -17.59 -6.84
CA HIS A 663 -21.05 -16.14 -6.76
C HIS A 663 -22.15 -15.41 -7.53
N VAL A 664 -22.34 -14.16 -7.18
CA VAL A 664 -23.19 -13.23 -7.91
C VAL A 664 -22.53 -11.84 -7.94
N ASP A 665 -22.37 -11.31 -9.14
CA ASP A 665 -22.02 -9.91 -9.35
C ASP A 665 -23.31 -9.13 -9.63
N PHE A 666 -23.51 -8.02 -8.94
CA PHE A 666 -24.70 -7.21 -9.15
C PHE A 666 -24.33 -5.72 -9.32
N ALA A 667 -25.10 -5.07 -10.17
CA ALA A 667 -25.00 -3.61 -10.37
C ALA A 667 -25.94 -2.89 -9.39
N GLN A 668 -26.14 -1.59 -9.58
CA GLN A 668 -27.00 -0.77 -8.72
C GLN A 668 -28.35 -1.44 -8.47
N GLN A 669 -28.74 -1.60 -7.21
CA GLN A 669 -29.97 -2.22 -6.75
C GLN A 669 -31.07 -1.18 -6.52
N ILE A 670 -32.32 -1.64 -6.59
CA ILE A 670 -33.51 -0.84 -6.31
C ILE A 670 -33.94 -1.12 -4.88
N THR A 671 -34.14 -0.08 -4.09
CA THR A 671 -34.60 -0.21 -2.69
C THR A 671 -35.87 -1.05 -2.61
N ASP A 672 -35.88 -1.98 -1.66
CA ASP A 672 -36.98 -2.90 -1.39
C ASP A 672 -37.33 -3.90 -2.52
N MET A 673 -36.38 -4.12 -3.44
CA MET A 673 -36.46 -5.14 -4.48
C MET A 673 -35.41 -6.22 -4.24
N GLY A 674 -35.80 -7.50 -4.42
CA GLY A 674 -34.86 -8.62 -4.38
C GLY A 674 -34.14 -8.79 -5.72
N TYR A 675 -32.91 -9.28 -5.67
CA TYR A 675 -32.16 -9.74 -6.83
C TYR A 675 -31.98 -11.25 -6.71
N ALA A 676 -32.78 -12.00 -7.50
CA ALA A 676 -33.06 -13.40 -7.23
C ALA A 676 -32.88 -14.30 -8.46
N ARG A 677 -32.47 -15.55 -8.25
CA ARG A 677 -32.37 -16.56 -9.32
C ARG A 677 -33.76 -17.01 -9.79
N VAL A 678 -34.01 -16.88 -11.07
CA VAL A 678 -35.24 -17.37 -11.73
C VAL A 678 -34.86 -18.16 -13.00
N PRO A 679 -35.14 -19.47 -13.08
CA PRO A 679 -35.75 -20.36 -12.08
C PRO A 679 -34.98 -20.49 -10.78
N ASN A 680 -35.73 -20.75 -9.69
CA ASN A 680 -35.21 -20.88 -8.33
C ASN A 680 -33.98 -21.81 -8.26
N GLY A 681 -32.90 -21.37 -7.64
CA GLY A 681 -31.68 -22.14 -7.44
C GLY A 681 -30.82 -22.40 -8.69
N THR A 682 -31.32 -22.12 -9.91
CA THR A 682 -30.61 -22.48 -11.14
C THR A 682 -30.59 -21.39 -12.22
N GLY A 683 -31.47 -20.41 -12.14
CA GLY A 683 -31.62 -19.39 -13.18
C GLY A 683 -30.60 -18.24 -13.06
N PRO A 684 -30.60 -17.34 -14.07
CA PRO A 684 -29.94 -16.06 -13.93
C PRO A 684 -30.63 -15.21 -12.87
N PHE A 685 -29.91 -14.26 -12.31
CA PHE A 685 -30.47 -13.30 -11.38
C PHE A 685 -31.29 -12.22 -12.09
N VAL A 686 -32.46 -11.93 -11.52
CA VAL A 686 -33.38 -10.88 -11.99
C VAL A 686 -33.88 -10.05 -10.81
N THR A 687 -34.15 -8.76 -11.05
CA THR A 687 -34.82 -7.92 -10.05
C THR A 687 -36.29 -8.22 -10.00
N GLN A 688 -36.81 -8.53 -8.81
CA GLN A 688 -38.22 -8.85 -8.57
C GLN A 688 -38.69 -8.42 -7.17
N ASP A 689 -40.00 -8.56 -6.88
CA ASP A 689 -40.48 -8.44 -5.49
C ASP A 689 -39.78 -9.53 -4.64
N PRO A 690 -39.29 -9.20 -3.44
CA PRO A 690 -38.53 -10.16 -2.62
C PRO A 690 -39.39 -11.34 -2.19
N THR A 691 -38.80 -12.52 -2.25
CA THR A 691 -39.52 -13.76 -1.88
C THR A 691 -39.19 -14.22 -0.47
N PHE A 692 -38.03 -13.92 0.05
CA PHE A 692 -37.49 -14.19 1.38
C PHE A 692 -37.92 -15.53 2.00
N ALA A 693 -36.98 -16.46 2.11
CA ALA A 693 -37.17 -17.83 2.60
C ALA A 693 -38.19 -18.64 1.81
N ALA A 694 -38.36 -18.32 0.52
CA ALA A 694 -39.34 -18.97 -0.35
C ALA A 694 -38.84 -19.10 -1.79
N ASN A 695 -39.55 -19.84 -2.61
CA ASN A 695 -39.26 -20.10 -4.01
C ASN A 695 -39.36 -18.81 -4.85
N ASN A 696 -38.29 -18.48 -5.57
CA ASN A 696 -38.18 -17.28 -6.42
C ASN A 696 -38.98 -17.37 -7.72
N ASP A 697 -39.41 -18.58 -8.12
CA ASP A 697 -40.17 -18.70 -9.34
C ASP A 697 -41.48 -17.91 -9.21
N PRO A 698 -41.87 -17.19 -10.24
CA PRO A 698 -43.19 -16.58 -10.25
C PRO A 698 -44.21 -17.67 -9.89
N GLN A 699 -44.85 -17.52 -8.72
CA GLN A 699 -45.84 -18.54 -8.28
C GLN A 699 -46.81 -18.74 -9.41
N GLY A 700 -46.53 -19.73 -10.26
CA GLY A 700 -47.38 -20.08 -11.41
C GLY A 700 -48.77 -20.32 -10.89
N LEU A 701 -49.76 -19.72 -11.51
CA LEU A 701 -51.13 -20.14 -11.32
C LEU A 701 -51.16 -21.68 -11.49
N PRO A 702 -51.88 -22.44 -10.62
CA PRO A 702 -51.96 -23.89 -10.73
C PRO A 702 -52.21 -24.31 -12.17
N ASP A 703 -51.56 -25.36 -12.65
CA ASP A 703 -51.70 -25.86 -14.02
C ASP A 703 -53.17 -25.90 -14.44
N GLY A 704 -53.54 -25.08 -15.43
CA GLY A 704 -54.93 -24.88 -15.85
C GLY A 704 -55.38 -23.44 -15.97
N PHE A 705 -54.58 -22.46 -15.46
CA PHE A 705 -54.89 -21.04 -15.62
C PHE A 705 -54.14 -20.46 -16.83
N SER A 706 -54.87 -19.75 -17.70
CA SER A 706 -54.31 -19.03 -18.84
C SER A 706 -54.18 -17.54 -18.50
N ALA A 707 -52.99 -16.96 -18.65
CA ALA A 707 -52.73 -15.51 -18.51
C ALA A 707 -53.63 -14.68 -19.48
N ASN A 708 -54.16 -15.28 -20.52
CA ASN A 708 -55.04 -14.64 -21.48
C ASN A 708 -56.53 -15.01 -21.29
N ALA A 709 -56.91 -15.59 -20.15
CA ALA A 709 -58.26 -16.03 -19.89
C ALA A 709 -59.30 -14.91 -19.92
N PHE A 710 -58.93 -13.69 -19.70
CA PHE A 710 -59.74 -12.47 -19.84
C PHE A 710 -58.80 -11.23 -19.97
N ARG A 711 -59.35 -10.11 -20.43
CA ARG A 711 -58.67 -8.82 -20.49
C ARG A 711 -59.38 -7.85 -19.56
N MET A 712 -58.62 -6.91 -18.98
CA MET A 712 -59.15 -5.85 -18.10
C MET A 712 -58.80 -4.49 -18.64
N TYR A 713 -59.74 -3.53 -18.59
CA TYR A 713 -59.47 -2.14 -18.90
C TYR A 713 -60.52 -1.21 -18.25
N PRO A 714 -60.14 0.03 -17.89
CA PRO A 714 -58.78 0.47 -17.78
C PRO A 714 -58.02 -0.22 -16.64
N ASN A 715 -56.74 -0.42 -16.81
CA ASN A 715 -55.81 -0.86 -15.76
C ASN A 715 -54.51 -0.09 -15.93
N PRO A 716 -54.17 0.86 -15.06
CA PRO A 716 -54.86 1.22 -13.80
C PRO A 716 -56.27 1.74 -13.92
N ALA A 717 -57.12 1.44 -12.91
CA ALA A 717 -58.49 1.88 -12.79
C ALA A 717 -58.68 2.85 -11.63
N SER A 718 -59.61 3.83 -11.75
CA SER A 718 -59.93 4.76 -10.68
C SER A 718 -61.33 4.61 -10.10
N THR A 719 -62.31 4.25 -10.93
CA THR A 719 -63.70 4.12 -10.52
C THR A 719 -64.32 2.78 -10.91
N GLN A 720 -63.95 2.25 -12.06
CA GLN A 720 -64.45 0.97 -12.54
C GLN A 720 -63.42 0.27 -13.42
N VAL A 721 -63.51 -1.07 -13.49
CA VAL A 721 -62.78 -1.95 -14.40
C VAL A 721 -63.73 -2.83 -15.15
N VAL A 722 -63.52 -3.04 -16.44
CA VAL A 722 -64.32 -3.91 -17.30
C VAL A 722 -63.50 -5.15 -17.62
N LEU A 723 -64.08 -6.33 -17.42
CA LEU A 723 -63.46 -7.60 -17.77
C LEU A 723 -64.12 -8.16 -19.07
N VAL A 724 -63.28 -8.57 -20.02
CA VAL A 724 -63.71 -9.15 -21.30
C VAL A 724 -62.99 -10.47 -21.52
N TRP A 725 -63.79 -11.49 -21.95
CA TRP A 725 -63.31 -12.80 -22.34
C TRP A 725 -64.11 -13.31 -23.57
N ASP A 726 -63.58 -14.32 -24.21
CA ASP A 726 -64.19 -14.94 -25.34
C ASP A 726 -65.39 -15.86 -24.90
N GLY A 727 -66.52 -15.65 -25.51
CA GLY A 727 -67.80 -16.37 -25.18
C GLY A 727 -68.77 -15.44 -24.41
N ALA A 728 -70.06 -15.88 -24.35
CA ALA A 728 -71.12 -15.09 -23.73
C ALA A 728 -71.48 -15.57 -22.30
N GLU A 729 -70.84 -16.65 -21.83
CA GLU A 729 -71.16 -17.24 -20.53
C GLU A 729 -70.65 -16.35 -19.36
N PRO A 730 -71.50 -16.15 -18.34
CA PRO A 730 -71.08 -15.40 -17.14
C PRO A 730 -70.00 -16.12 -16.37
N ARG A 731 -69.08 -15.34 -15.76
CA ARG A 731 -68.00 -15.86 -14.89
C ARG A 731 -68.09 -15.25 -13.51
N THR A 732 -67.79 -16.06 -12.49
CA THR A 732 -67.58 -15.55 -11.14
C THR A 732 -66.21 -14.95 -11.09
N VAL A 733 -66.14 -13.65 -10.69
CA VAL A 733 -64.95 -12.87 -10.54
C VAL A 733 -64.77 -12.56 -9.06
N MET A 734 -63.59 -12.91 -8.53
CA MET A 734 -63.16 -12.53 -7.19
C MET A 734 -62.05 -11.52 -7.30
N ILE A 735 -62.05 -10.45 -6.49
CA ILE A 735 -60.97 -9.50 -6.37
C ILE A 735 -60.46 -9.58 -4.94
N ASN A 736 -59.17 -9.82 -4.83
CA ASN A 736 -58.46 -9.89 -3.57
C ASN A 736 -57.52 -8.69 -3.42
N ASP A 737 -57.40 -8.14 -2.22
CA ASP A 737 -56.36 -7.16 -1.87
C ASP A 737 -54.98 -7.83 -1.70
N ALA A 738 -53.95 -7.03 -1.44
CA ALA A 738 -52.56 -7.49 -1.27
C ALA A 738 -52.37 -8.47 -0.09
N THR A 739 -53.31 -8.53 0.86
CA THR A 739 -53.32 -9.48 1.98
C THR A 739 -54.06 -10.77 1.67
N GLY A 740 -54.60 -10.96 0.44
CA GLY A 740 -55.40 -12.10 0.04
C GLY A 740 -56.86 -12.01 0.47
N ARG A 741 -57.32 -10.94 1.13
CA ARG A 741 -58.71 -10.75 1.53
C ARG A 741 -59.58 -10.43 0.32
N ILE A 742 -60.73 -11.12 0.18
CA ILE A 742 -61.71 -10.85 -0.87
C ILE A 742 -62.38 -9.50 -0.62
N VAL A 743 -62.20 -8.55 -1.54
CA VAL A 743 -62.80 -7.21 -1.51
C VAL A 743 -63.99 -7.08 -2.46
N ALA A 744 -64.07 -7.96 -3.44
CA ALA A 744 -65.29 -8.12 -4.29
C ALA A 744 -65.40 -9.56 -4.77
N ASN A 745 -66.68 -10.03 -4.88
CA ASN A 745 -67.03 -11.31 -5.46
C ASN A 745 -68.36 -11.16 -6.17
N ALA A 746 -68.38 -11.38 -7.49
CA ALA A 746 -69.56 -11.23 -8.30
C ALA A 746 -69.57 -12.16 -9.55
N THR A 747 -70.71 -12.66 -9.96
CA THR A 747 -70.85 -13.32 -11.26
C THR A 747 -71.29 -12.27 -12.28
N ILE A 748 -70.47 -12.04 -13.31
CA ILE A 748 -70.66 -11.00 -14.31
C ILE A 748 -70.67 -11.57 -15.75
N ASN A 749 -71.29 -10.88 -16.68
CA ASN A 749 -71.17 -11.15 -18.11
C ASN A 749 -69.89 -10.44 -18.66
N PRO A 750 -69.33 -10.98 -19.77
CA PRO A 750 -68.17 -10.28 -20.40
C PRO A 750 -68.57 -8.88 -20.82
N GLY A 751 -67.66 -7.91 -20.50
CA GLY A 751 -67.90 -6.48 -20.77
C GLY A 751 -68.65 -5.72 -19.69
N SER A 752 -69.13 -6.41 -18.62
CA SER A 752 -69.79 -5.73 -17.48
C SER A 752 -68.77 -5.02 -16.59
N PRO A 753 -69.03 -3.76 -16.17
CA PRO A 753 -68.15 -3.02 -15.28
C PRO A 753 -68.23 -3.52 -13.83
N ILE A 754 -67.09 -3.58 -13.16
CA ILE A 754 -66.99 -3.75 -11.71
C ILE A 754 -66.59 -2.42 -11.12
N ASN A 755 -67.34 -1.94 -10.13
CA ASN A 755 -67.04 -0.71 -9.43
C ASN A 755 -65.86 -0.93 -8.45
N VAL A 756 -64.79 -0.21 -8.63
CA VAL A 756 -63.58 -0.23 -7.78
C VAL A 756 -63.34 1.13 -7.12
N GLY A 757 -64.27 2.11 -7.26
CA GLY A 757 -64.15 3.42 -6.69
C GLY A 757 -64.18 3.48 -5.15
N GLY A 758 -64.58 2.39 -4.51
CA GLY A 758 -64.51 2.20 -3.05
C GLY A 758 -63.28 1.49 -2.54
N PHE A 759 -62.40 1.05 -3.43
CA PHE A 759 -61.16 0.36 -3.06
C PHE A 759 -60.07 1.39 -2.73
N ASP A 760 -59.16 1.07 -1.84
CA ASP A 760 -57.99 1.90 -1.59
C ASP A 760 -57.03 1.89 -2.81
N ALA A 761 -56.23 2.93 -2.98
CA ALA A 761 -55.21 2.91 -4.01
C ALA A 761 -54.19 1.80 -3.70
N GLY A 762 -53.93 0.96 -4.68
CA GLY A 762 -53.06 -0.20 -4.47
C GLY A 762 -53.20 -1.27 -5.54
N THR A 763 -52.59 -2.42 -5.29
CA THR A 763 -52.61 -3.59 -6.18
C THR A 763 -53.63 -4.63 -5.67
N TYR A 764 -54.39 -5.20 -6.59
CA TYR A 764 -55.40 -6.23 -6.36
C TYR A 764 -55.22 -7.37 -7.33
N THR A 765 -55.59 -8.57 -6.92
CA THR A 765 -55.63 -9.75 -7.80
C THR A 765 -57.08 -10.03 -8.20
N VAL A 766 -57.36 -10.01 -9.50
CA VAL A 766 -58.66 -10.38 -10.07
C VAL A 766 -58.57 -11.83 -10.54
N ARG A 767 -59.47 -12.71 -10.04
CA ARG A 767 -59.50 -14.15 -10.31
C ARG A 767 -60.83 -14.57 -10.90
N THR A 768 -60.75 -15.50 -11.84
CA THR A 768 -61.88 -16.29 -12.36
C THR A 768 -61.51 -17.77 -12.32
N ALA A 769 -62.44 -18.70 -12.62
CA ALA A 769 -62.14 -20.13 -12.73
C ALA A 769 -61.10 -20.47 -13.83
N GLN A 770 -60.86 -19.58 -14.78
CA GLN A 770 -59.95 -19.78 -15.93
C GLN A 770 -58.65 -19.02 -15.88
N GLY A 771 -58.48 -18.06 -14.94
CA GLY A 771 -57.27 -17.29 -14.84
C GLY A 771 -57.31 -16.17 -13.79
N ALA A 772 -56.16 -15.57 -13.56
CA ALA A 772 -56.02 -14.39 -12.70
C ALA A 772 -55.19 -13.30 -13.37
N GLN A 773 -55.42 -12.04 -13.03
CA GLN A 773 -54.66 -10.89 -13.50
C GLN A 773 -54.58 -9.81 -12.42
N ARG A 774 -53.51 -9.01 -12.49
CA ARG A 774 -53.26 -7.88 -11.58
C ARG A 774 -54.10 -6.69 -12.00
N LEU A 775 -54.78 -6.09 -11.06
CA LEU A 775 -55.51 -4.81 -11.19
C LEU A 775 -54.80 -3.77 -10.31
N VAL A 776 -54.48 -2.64 -10.90
CA VAL A 776 -53.95 -1.47 -10.17
C VAL A 776 -55.08 -0.45 -10.02
N VAL A 777 -55.39 -0.06 -8.77
CA VAL A 777 -56.36 0.99 -8.47
C VAL A 777 -55.62 2.26 -8.11
N VAL A 778 -55.98 3.37 -8.80
CA VAL A 778 -55.38 4.71 -8.57
C VAL A 778 -56.47 5.68 -8.20
N ARG A 779 -56.15 6.72 -7.41
CA ARG A 779 -57.05 7.81 -7.01
C ARG A 779 -56.66 9.10 -7.66
#